data_67be3bf695a8df12e6fe725fdc8c1e93
#
_entry.id   67be3bf695a8df12e6fe725fdc8c1e93
#
_cell.length_a   1.000
_cell.length_b   1.000
_cell.length_c   1.000
_cell.angle_alpha   90.00
_cell.angle_beta   90.00
_cell.angle_gamma   90.00
#
_symmetry.space_group_name_H-M   'P 1'
#
loop_
_entity.id
_entity.type
_entity.pdbx_description
1 polymer ?
#
loop_
_entity_poly.entity_id
_entity_poly.type
_entity_poly.pdbx_seq_one_letter_code
_entity_poly.pdbx_strand_id
1 'polypeptide(L)'
;MLIAFRVYICASIILMAYKVPLYSNNLSWLSFNYRVLQEAMDKNVPLLERLKFLAIYSSNLDEFFRVKVAAIRSLSEDNSSKKLDFDPDELLENIIKEVGRQQNEFGKTFRQEIIPGLNDKGIFLLSEQELKAKHKDYIQKLFDAEIEPLLKVFKLTFYTKPVFLENRKNYLVFKGKKEPAKNSLVVEIPSVEVGRFIELPTEGDIKEICFLDDIIRICFPKLHSKEIESTGYAIKLSRDAELNIEDEFSGSLIRKIQRSLKGRLDGAPARFLYDDRMPKPFLSVLKKVWNLKDNDCVAGAQYHNFSDFFEFVLLVSRQDLQYPSLPKVPVHWLEGEKSYFKVLNETDVLLHYPYHSYDYFIKFLELAVANESVTEIKITLYRVASDSKVCKALIAAAKAGKKVTAFFEVKARFDEASNIYWSEELKKAGCNVLYSFPGLKVHAKLCLITKKKGAQTKRYAYLSTGNFNENTANIYTDFGLLTSDRTLTSETEQVFSILCDMRKRYEFKHLLLAPDRLRSDIYQLIDKEIIHHLQGKESGVVLKMNGLDDPDMIAKLYEASQAGVPVRIINRGICRLLPGVNGLSENIHITSIVDRFLEHHRLYWFKNAGDDKLYLSSADFMNRNLSRRIEVAYPINELRYKKRLIDFMTLYMNDNTKSRIIDKAHKNEFVKPKRGQEKLNAQTKVWEYYMARYEHPELYEDEL
;
A
#
# COMPACT_ATOMS: atom_id res chain seq x y z
N MET A 1 33.50 -15.24 -29.19
CA MET A 1 33.27 -15.47 -27.77
C MET A 1 34.21 -14.60 -26.90
N LEU A 2 35.55 -14.70 -27.01
CA LEU A 2 36.49 -13.88 -26.23
C LEU A 2 36.39 -12.36 -26.46
N ILE A 3 36.10 -11.92 -27.68
CA ILE A 3 35.90 -10.50 -28.01
C ILE A 3 34.60 -9.96 -27.39
N ALA A 4 33.49 -10.70 -27.47
CA ALA A 4 32.23 -10.34 -26.85
C ALA A 4 32.36 -10.27 -25.32
N PHE A 5 33.11 -11.20 -24.70
CA PHE A 5 33.35 -11.21 -23.27
C PHE A 5 34.26 -10.03 -22.83
N ARG A 6 35.28 -9.63 -23.66
CA ARG A 6 36.10 -8.44 -23.41
C ARG A 6 35.33 -7.14 -23.56
N VAL A 7 34.42 -7.03 -24.55
CA VAL A 7 33.52 -5.88 -24.74
C VAL A 7 32.59 -5.77 -23.57
N TYR A 8 32.07 -6.89 -23.09
CA TYR A 8 31.19 -6.98 -21.89
C TYR A 8 31.90 -6.47 -20.63
N ILE A 9 33.15 -6.93 -20.35
CA ILE A 9 33.93 -6.47 -19.18
C ILE A 9 34.22 -4.95 -19.30
N CYS A 10 34.56 -4.45 -20.49
CA CYS A 10 34.77 -3.01 -20.69
C CYS A 10 33.49 -2.21 -20.48
N ALA A 11 32.33 -2.69 -20.97
CA ALA A 11 31.06 -2.01 -20.77
C ALA A 11 30.65 -1.97 -19.30
N SER A 12 30.84 -3.07 -18.56
CA SER A 12 30.55 -3.14 -17.10
C SER A 12 31.44 -2.18 -16.30
N ILE A 13 32.72 -2.05 -16.66
CA ILE A 13 33.67 -1.11 -16.02
C ILE A 13 33.31 0.34 -16.36
N ILE A 14 32.86 0.63 -17.58
CA ILE A 14 32.43 1.96 -18.01
C ILE A 14 31.14 2.39 -17.30
N LEU A 15 30.16 1.49 -17.12
CA LEU A 15 28.92 1.80 -16.39
C LEU A 15 29.15 2.10 -14.90
N MET A 16 30.14 1.45 -14.26
CA MET A 16 30.55 1.77 -12.89
C MET A 16 31.22 3.15 -12.74
N ALA A 17 31.76 3.71 -13.82
CA ALA A 17 32.41 5.02 -13.83
C ALA A 17 31.45 6.19 -14.14
N TYR A 18 30.27 5.92 -14.71
CA TYR A 18 29.27 6.94 -15.04
C TYR A 18 28.04 6.82 -14.15
N LYS A 19 27.50 7.97 -13.72
CA LYS A 19 26.26 8.04 -12.92
C LYS A 19 25.11 7.40 -13.70
N VAL A 20 24.51 6.33 -13.16
CA VAL A 20 23.40 5.60 -13.77
C VAL A 20 22.22 6.54 -14.03
N PRO A 21 21.68 6.64 -15.25
CA PRO A 21 20.51 7.48 -15.53
C PRO A 21 19.29 6.97 -14.78
N LEU A 22 18.65 7.83 -14.00
CA LEU A 22 17.52 7.49 -13.15
C LEU A 22 16.42 8.54 -13.22
N TYR A 23 15.17 8.11 -13.29
CA TYR A 23 14.04 8.99 -13.13
C TYR A 23 13.89 9.46 -11.67
N SER A 24 13.28 10.63 -11.46
CA SER A 24 13.02 11.16 -10.11
C SER A 24 12.11 10.24 -9.29
N ASN A 25 12.54 9.85 -8.10
CA ASN A 25 11.75 8.99 -7.20
C ASN A 25 10.39 9.63 -6.84
N ASN A 26 10.38 10.94 -6.57
CA ASN A 26 9.18 11.67 -6.16
C ASN A 26 8.20 11.87 -7.32
N LEU A 27 8.70 12.21 -8.51
CA LEU A 27 7.86 12.34 -9.69
C LEU A 27 7.34 10.97 -10.16
N SER A 28 8.13 9.91 -10.01
CA SER A 28 7.67 8.54 -10.25
C SER A 28 6.55 8.12 -9.29
N TRP A 29 6.62 8.54 -8.03
CA TRP A 29 5.55 8.30 -7.09
C TRP A 29 4.26 9.05 -7.47
N LEU A 30 4.36 10.31 -7.89
CA LEU A 30 3.22 11.08 -8.40
C LEU A 30 2.64 10.44 -9.67
N SER A 31 3.49 9.93 -10.57
CA SER A 31 3.08 9.15 -11.74
C SER A 31 2.28 7.90 -11.33
N PHE A 32 2.70 7.17 -10.29
CA PHE A 32 1.91 6.07 -9.74
C PHE A 32 0.55 6.55 -9.22
N ASN A 33 0.50 7.61 -8.44
CA ASN A 33 -0.77 8.12 -7.91
C ASN A 33 -1.69 8.63 -9.03
N TYR A 34 -1.11 9.14 -10.11
CA TYR A 34 -1.88 9.50 -11.32
C TYR A 34 -2.55 8.28 -11.97
N ARG A 35 -1.91 7.10 -11.99
CA ARG A 35 -2.55 5.86 -12.47
C ARG A 35 -3.77 5.47 -11.64
N VAL A 36 -3.76 5.76 -10.34
CA VAL A 36 -4.94 5.60 -9.47
C VAL A 36 -6.05 6.59 -9.87
N LEU A 37 -5.70 7.84 -10.17
CA LEU A 37 -6.66 8.83 -10.68
C LEU A 37 -7.24 8.43 -12.04
N GLN A 38 -6.45 7.83 -12.91
CA GLN A 38 -6.92 7.33 -14.22
C GLN A 38 -8.02 6.28 -14.07
N GLU A 39 -8.02 5.43 -13.03
CA GLU A 39 -9.14 4.52 -12.75
C GLU A 39 -10.42 5.28 -12.40
N ALA A 40 -10.32 6.38 -11.66
CA ALA A 40 -11.47 7.23 -11.41
C ALA A 40 -12.01 7.93 -12.67
N MET A 41 -11.13 8.18 -13.64
CA MET A 41 -11.48 8.82 -14.93
C MET A 41 -12.03 7.82 -15.95
N ASP A 42 -11.75 6.52 -15.79
CA ASP A 42 -12.18 5.48 -16.74
C ASP A 42 -13.69 5.20 -16.58
N LYS A 43 -14.47 5.52 -17.63
CA LYS A 43 -15.92 5.31 -17.66
C LYS A 43 -16.36 3.83 -17.67
N ASN A 44 -15.45 2.90 -17.94
CA ASN A 44 -15.72 1.48 -17.85
C ASN A 44 -15.65 0.96 -16.39
N VAL A 45 -15.12 1.76 -15.46
CA VAL A 45 -15.11 1.45 -14.03
C VAL A 45 -16.48 1.83 -13.45
N PRO A 46 -17.12 0.97 -12.63
CA PRO A 46 -18.39 1.27 -11.99
C PRO A 46 -18.35 2.55 -11.16
N LEU A 47 -19.45 3.30 -11.12
CA LEU A 47 -19.48 4.67 -10.62
C LEU A 47 -19.00 4.82 -9.16
N LEU A 48 -19.44 3.93 -8.25
CA LEU A 48 -18.99 3.97 -6.86
C LEU A 48 -17.53 3.52 -6.70
N GLU A 49 -17.02 2.68 -7.59
CA GLU A 49 -15.58 2.34 -7.60
C GLU A 49 -14.74 3.53 -8.06
N ARG A 50 -15.18 4.27 -9.09
CA ARG A 50 -14.54 5.53 -9.51
C ARG A 50 -14.42 6.50 -8.32
N LEU A 51 -15.47 6.60 -7.50
CA LEU A 51 -15.45 7.43 -6.29
C LEU A 51 -14.46 6.91 -5.24
N LYS A 52 -14.36 5.58 -5.05
CA LYS A 52 -13.34 4.97 -4.19
C LYS A 52 -11.93 5.28 -4.69
N PHE A 53 -11.67 5.24 -6.01
CA PHE A 53 -10.37 5.60 -6.56
C PHE A 53 -10.00 7.07 -6.34
N LEU A 54 -10.97 8.00 -6.39
CA LEU A 54 -10.75 9.39 -5.97
C LEU A 54 -10.36 9.48 -4.49
N ALA A 55 -11.03 8.71 -3.64
CA ALA A 55 -10.72 8.66 -2.20
C ALA A 55 -9.30 8.13 -1.95
N ILE A 56 -8.89 7.05 -2.65
CA ILE A 56 -7.54 6.47 -2.59
C ILE A 56 -6.50 7.49 -3.07
N TYR A 57 -6.73 8.12 -4.22
CA TYR A 57 -5.83 9.16 -4.76
C TYR A 57 -5.58 10.27 -3.76
N SER A 58 -6.64 10.80 -3.16
CA SER A 58 -6.57 11.88 -2.17
C SER A 58 -5.82 11.46 -0.90
N SER A 59 -6.11 10.26 -0.38
CA SER A 59 -5.42 9.70 0.80
C SER A 59 -3.92 9.49 0.55
N ASN A 60 -3.57 8.97 -0.61
CA ASN A 60 -2.19 8.77 -1.03
C ASN A 60 -1.45 10.12 -1.12
N LEU A 61 -2.09 11.13 -1.71
CA LEU A 61 -1.50 12.47 -1.84
C LEU A 61 -1.27 13.11 -0.47
N ASP A 62 -2.21 12.97 0.47
CA ASP A 62 -2.03 13.45 1.85
C ASP A 62 -0.81 12.78 2.51
N GLU A 63 -0.62 11.47 2.34
CA GLU A 63 0.55 10.76 2.85
C GLU A 63 1.85 11.25 2.19
N PHE A 64 1.83 11.49 0.89
CA PHE A 64 2.97 12.01 0.15
C PHE A 64 3.44 13.37 0.70
N PHE A 65 2.51 14.29 0.96
CA PHE A 65 2.85 15.57 1.57
C PHE A 65 3.41 15.43 2.97
N ARG A 66 2.80 14.56 3.79
CA ARG A 66 3.21 14.35 5.18
C ARG A 66 4.59 13.71 5.35
N VAL A 67 5.05 12.98 4.34
CA VAL A 67 6.29 12.20 4.44
C VAL A 67 7.35 12.73 3.48
N LYS A 68 7.02 12.85 2.19
CA LYS A 68 8.00 13.17 1.15
C LYS A 68 8.23 14.66 1.00
N VAL A 69 7.14 15.43 0.90
CA VAL A 69 7.25 16.89 0.76
C VAL A 69 7.81 17.51 2.03
N ALA A 70 7.38 17.04 3.21
CA ALA A 70 7.95 17.49 4.49
C ALA A 70 9.46 17.26 4.56
N ALA A 71 9.94 16.08 4.17
CA ALA A 71 11.37 15.77 4.16
C ALA A 71 12.16 16.63 3.16
N ILE A 72 11.63 16.88 1.94
CA ILE A 72 12.29 17.75 0.95
C ILE A 72 12.39 19.18 1.46
N ARG A 73 11.34 19.71 2.11
CA ARG A 73 11.36 21.05 2.72
C ARG A 73 12.41 21.18 3.82
N SER A 74 12.51 20.18 4.69
CA SER A 74 13.56 20.16 5.72
C SER A 74 14.97 20.19 5.09
N LEU A 75 15.18 19.54 3.95
CA LEU A 75 16.44 19.60 3.21
C LEU A 75 16.70 20.95 2.56
N SER A 76 15.67 21.63 2.06
CA SER A 76 15.78 23.00 1.51
C SER A 76 16.12 24.03 2.58
N GLU A 77 15.65 23.85 3.81
CA GLU A 77 15.91 24.75 4.95
C GLU A 77 17.28 24.54 5.60
N ASP A 78 17.86 23.34 5.44
CA ASP A 78 19.15 22.98 6.01
C ASP A 78 20.29 23.31 5.01
N ASN A 79 21.23 24.18 5.40
CA ASN A 79 22.42 24.56 4.61
C ASN A 79 23.33 23.35 4.25
N SER A 80 23.00 22.13 4.66
CA SER A 80 23.65 20.86 4.27
C SER A 80 23.41 20.47 2.81
N SER A 81 22.57 21.20 2.08
CA SER A 81 22.22 20.99 0.65
C SER A 81 23.41 20.90 -0.31
N LYS A 82 24.58 21.38 0.08
CA LYS A 82 25.84 21.31 -0.72
C LYS A 82 26.32 19.90 -1.08
N LYS A 83 25.70 18.84 -0.52
CA LYS A 83 26.05 17.42 -0.78
C LYS A 83 24.97 16.64 -1.51
N LEU A 84 23.87 17.27 -1.88
CA LEU A 84 22.76 16.59 -2.56
C LEU A 84 23.03 16.52 -4.08
N ASP A 85 22.64 15.43 -4.68
CA ASP A 85 22.70 15.21 -6.13
C ASP A 85 21.58 15.93 -6.93
N PHE A 86 20.73 16.70 -6.24
CA PHE A 86 19.58 17.42 -6.81
C PHE A 86 19.33 18.72 -6.02
N ASP A 87 18.67 19.67 -6.67
CA ASP A 87 18.19 20.91 -6.04
C ASP A 87 16.81 20.65 -5.39
N PRO A 88 16.68 20.79 -4.05
CA PRO A 88 15.42 20.57 -3.35
C PRO A 88 14.32 21.57 -3.75
N ASP A 89 14.67 22.82 -4.06
CA ASP A 89 13.69 23.87 -4.41
C ASP A 89 13.13 23.61 -5.82
N GLU A 90 14.00 23.33 -6.80
CA GLU A 90 13.58 22.91 -8.15
C GLU A 90 12.70 21.66 -8.12
N LEU A 91 13.07 20.66 -7.31
CA LEU A 91 12.27 19.46 -7.14
C LEU A 91 10.90 19.76 -6.55
N LEU A 92 10.83 20.65 -5.56
CA LEU A 92 9.58 21.06 -4.91
C LEU A 92 8.66 21.78 -5.89
N GLU A 93 9.20 22.68 -6.72
CA GLU A 93 8.43 23.36 -7.77
C GLU A 93 7.84 22.36 -8.78
N ASN A 94 8.64 21.39 -9.24
CA ASN A 94 8.18 20.35 -10.15
C ASN A 94 7.09 19.47 -9.53
N ILE A 95 7.21 19.13 -8.24
CA ILE A 95 6.18 18.39 -7.48
C ILE A 95 4.89 19.21 -7.42
N ILE A 96 4.95 20.48 -7.03
CA ILE A 96 3.77 21.35 -6.88
C ILE A 96 3.05 21.53 -8.22
N LYS A 97 3.81 21.73 -9.31
CA LYS A 97 3.27 21.84 -10.67
C LYS A 97 2.52 20.57 -11.09
N GLU A 98 3.11 19.39 -10.88
CA GLU A 98 2.48 18.12 -11.25
C GLU A 98 1.26 17.82 -10.39
N VAL A 99 1.33 18.09 -9.07
CA VAL A 99 0.18 17.96 -8.17
C VAL A 99 -0.96 18.87 -8.60
N GLY A 100 -0.68 20.13 -8.97
CA GLY A 100 -1.69 21.09 -9.46
C GLY A 100 -2.40 20.57 -10.71
N ARG A 101 -1.65 20.00 -11.68
CA ARG A 101 -2.21 19.39 -12.88
C ARG A 101 -3.17 18.24 -12.52
N GLN A 102 -2.72 17.30 -11.69
CA GLN A 102 -3.52 16.15 -11.29
C GLN A 102 -4.76 16.53 -10.48
N GLN A 103 -4.66 17.52 -9.59
CA GLN A 103 -5.80 18.02 -8.82
C GLN A 103 -6.86 18.70 -9.69
N ASN A 104 -6.46 19.36 -10.77
CA ASN A 104 -7.41 19.91 -11.75
C ASN A 104 -8.22 18.78 -12.43
N GLU A 105 -7.59 17.71 -12.85
CA GLU A 105 -8.26 16.54 -13.44
C GLU A 105 -9.16 15.83 -12.42
N PHE A 106 -8.67 15.67 -11.19
CA PHE A 106 -9.45 15.15 -10.07
C PHE A 106 -10.75 15.95 -9.86
N GLY A 107 -10.64 17.29 -9.78
CA GLY A 107 -11.78 18.17 -9.58
C GLY A 107 -12.77 18.13 -10.73
N LYS A 108 -12.29 18.06 -12.00
CA LYS A 108 -13.15 17.88 -13.18
C LYS A 108 -13.89 16.55 -13.12
N THR A 109 -13.19 15.45 -12.88
CA THR A 109 -13.78 14.11 -12.78
C THR A 109 -14.87 14.07 -11.73
N PHE A 110 -14.61 14.61 -10.54
CA PHE A 110 -15.60 14.61 -9.47
C PHE A 110 -16.84 15.43 -9.83
N ARG A 111 -16.66 16.71 -10.21
CA ARG A 111 -17.77 17.64 -10.43
C ARG A 111 -18.52 17.40 -11.74
N GLN A 112 -17.83 17.01 -12.82
CA GLN A 112 -18.42 16.95 -14.17
C GLN A 112 -18.84 15.53 -14.57
N GLU A 113 -18.38 14.49 -13.86
CA GLU A 113 -18.69 13.10 -14.21
C GLU A 113 -19.33 12.34 -13.04
N ILE A 114 -18.68 12.34 -11.85
CA ILE A 114 -19.17 11.54 -10.71
C ILE A 114 -20.48 12.10 -10.17
N ILE A 115 -20.54 13.39 -9.86
CA ILE A 115 -21.75 14.01 -9.31
C ILE A 115 -22.95 13.89 -10.28
N PRO A 116 -22.83 14.24 -11.58
CA PRO A 116 -23.93 14.01 -12.52
C PRO A 116 -24.32 12.54 -12.64
N GLY A 117 -23.32 11.64 -12.67
CA GLY A 117 -23.59 10.19 -12.75
C GLY A 117 -24.33 9.65 -11.53
N LEU A 118 -24.06 10.17 -10.31
CA LEU A 118 -24.84 9.84 -9.11
C LEU A 118 -26.28 10.36 -9.22
N ASN A 119 -26.46 11.61 -9.67
CA ASN A 119 -27.77 12.22 -9.86
C ASN A 119 -28.63 11.41 -10.85
N ASP A 120 -28.07 10.94 -11.95
CA ASP A 120 -28.72 10.07 -12.93
C ASP A 120 -29.19 8.73 -12.33
N LYS A 121 -28.59 8.32 -11.20
CA LYS A 121 -28.94 7.10 -10.45
C LYS A 121 -29.82 7.36 -9.24
N GLY A 122 -30.35 8.59 -9.12
CA GLY A 122 -31.23 9.01 -8.01
C GLY A 122 -30.48 9.23 -6.68
N ILE A 123 -29.16 9.43 -6.74
CA ILE A 123 -28.33 9.70 -5.56
C ILE A 123 -27.84 11.14 -5.64
N PHE A 124 -28.31 12.00 -4.74
CA PHE A 124 -28.02 13.43 -4.73
C PHE A 124 -27.15 13.78 -3.52
N LEU A 125 -25.94 14.27 -3.77
CA LEU A 125 -25.08 14.85 -2.76
C LEU A 125 -25.31 16.36 -2.75
N LEU A 126 -26.19 16.80 -1.84
CA LEU A 126 -26.67 18.19 -1.77
C LEU A 126 -25.69 19.06 -1.00
N SER A 127 -25.37 20.23 -1.56
CA SER A 127 -24.67 21.31 -0.88
C SER A 127 -25.64 22.16 -0.03
N GLU A 128 -25.09 23.00 0.84
CA GLU A 128 -25.86 23.95 1.67
C GLU A 128 -26.89 24.79 0.89
N GLN A 129 -26.60 25.08 -0.40
CA GLN A 129 -27.46 25.89 -1.27
C GLN A 129 -28.62 25.12 -1.89
N GLU A 130 -28.48 23.79 -2.00
CA GLU A 130 -29.45 22.90 -2.62
C GLU A 130 -30.46 22.32 -1.61
N LEU A 131 -30.23 22.55 -0.31
CA LEU A 131 -31.10 22.08 0.76
C LEU A 131 -32.47 22.79 0.76
N LYS A 132 -33.54 22.01 0.63
CA LYS A 132 -34.96 22.45 0.62
C LYS A 132 -35.43 22.79 2.03
N ALA A 133 -36.59 23.46 2.14
CA ALA A 133 -37.20 23.82 3.43
C ALA A 133 -37.44 22.57 4.32
N LYS A 134 -37.98 21.48 3.76
CA LYS A 134 -38.21 20.21 4.49
C LYS A 134 -36.93 19.65 5.15
N HIS A 135 -35.79 19.84 4.49
CA HIS A 135 -34.49 19.38 5.01
C HIS A 135 -34.03 20.24 6.19
N LYS A 136 -34.29 21.56 6.14
CA LYS A 136 -33.81 22.51 7.17
C LYS A 136 -34.38 22.22 8.56
N ASP A 137 -35.65 21.79 8.63
CA ASP A 137 -36.30 21.44 9.90
C ASP A 137 -35.70 20.14 10.47
N TYR A 138 -35.45 19.13 9.62
CA TYR A 138 -34.78 17.90 10.01
C TYR A 138 -33.36 18.16 10.50
N ILE A 139 -32.59 18.91 9.69
CA ILE A 139 -31.19 19.29 10.00
C ILE A 139 -31.09 20.05 11.30
N GLN A 140 -32.02 20.99 11.58
CA GLN A 140 -31.98 21.75 12.82
C GLN A 140 -32.21 20.83 14.03
N LYS A 141 -33.21 19.92 13.96
CA LYS A 141 -33.45 18.95 15.05
C LYS A 141 -32.27 18.02 15.28
N LEU A 142 -31.66 17.51 14.20
CA LEU A 142 -30.48 16.65 14.27
C LEU A 142 -29.30 17.40 14.86
N PHE A 143 -29.11 18.65 14.45
CA PHE A 143 -28.05 19.50 14.96
C PHE A 143 -28.18 19.71 16.46
N ASP A 144 -29.36 20.14 16.94
CA ASP A 144 -29.61 20.45 18.33
C ASP A 144 -29.49 19.19 19.23
N ALA A 145 -29.95 18.04 18.75
CA ALA A 145 -29.98 16.80 19.54
C ALA A 145 -28.66 16.02 19.56
N GLU A 146 -27.98 15.95 18.42
CA GLU A 146 -26.88 14.98 18.25
C GLU A 146 -25.55 15.64 17.88
N ILE A 147 -25.55 16.80 17.16
CA ILE A 147 -24.29 17.38 16.64
C ILE A 147 -23.74 18.42 17.58
N GLU A 148 -24.58 19.38 18.02
CA GLU A 148 -24.13 20.49 18.90
C GLU A 148 -23.43 20.02 20.16
N PRO A 149 -23.92 18.98 20.89
CA PRO A 149 -23.26 18.48 22.12
C PRO A 149 -21.85 17.91 21.88
N LEU A 150 -21.53 17.53 20.64
CA LEU A 150 -20.24 16.95 20.25
C LEU A 150 -19.26 17.98 19.69
N LEU A 151 -19.70 19.21 19.43
CA LEU A 151 -18.86 20.22 18.85
C LEU A 151 -17.76 20.65 19.81
N LYS A 152 -16.51 20.56 19.34
CA LYS A 152 -15.36 21.20 20.00
C LYS A 152 -15.10 22.54 19.35
N VAL A 153 -15.41 23.61 20.08
CA VAL A 153 -15.28 24.98 19.61
C VAL A 153 -14.08 25.64 20.27
N PHE A 154 -13.21 26.24 19.47
CA PHE A 154 -12.01 26.93 19.93
C PHE A 154 -12.03 28.39 19.45
N LYS A 155 -11.65 29.30 20.33
CA LYS A 155 -11.48 30.71 19.97
C LYS A 155 -10.10 30.93 19.40
N LEU A 156 -10.02 31.55 18.24
CA LEU A 156 -8.75 31.95 17.63
C LEU A 156 -8.12 33.08 18.44
N THR A 157 -6.83 32.99 18.76
CA THR A 157 -6.12 34.01 19.54
C THR A 157 -4.63 34.01 19.21
N PHE A 158 -4.02 35.23 19.24
CA PHE A 158 -2.58 35.43 19.12
C PHE A 158 -1.83 35.44 20.47
N TYR A 159 -2.55 35.58 21.58
CA TYR A 159 -1.95 35.82 22.89
C TYR A 159 -1.74 34.57 23.73
N THR A 160 -2.29 33.46 23.29
CA THR A 160 -2.11 32.17 23.92
C THR A 160 -1.60 31.14 22.88
N LYS A 161 -1.18 29.96 23.32
CA LYS A 161 -0.79 28.89 22.41
C LYS A 161 -1.92 28.69 21.39
N PRO A 162 -1.64 28.69 20.07
CA PRO A 162 -2.67 28.52 19.04
C PRO A 162 -3.35 27.16 19.20
N VAL A 163 -4.62 27.12 18.79
CA VAL A 163 -5.39 25.87 18.73
C VAL A 163 -4.60 24.83 17.97
N PHE A 164 -4.45 23.68 18.59
CA PHE A 164 -3.77 22.56 17.98
C PHE A 164 -4.71 21.85 17.00
N LEU A 165 -4.42 21.98 15.70
CA LEU A 165 -5.16 21.25 14.66
C LEU A 165 -4.55 19.84 14.51
N GLU A 166 -5.36 18.83 14.80
CA GLU A 166 -4.94 17.42 14.72
C GLU A 166 -4.87 16.93 13.27
N ASN A 167 -3.97 15.98 13.01
CA ASN A 167 -3.88 15.31 11.72
C ASN A 167 -5.17 14.55 11.37
N ARG A 168 -5.54 14.58 10.10
CA ARG A 168 -6.72 13.88 9.54
C ARG A 168 -8.07 14.39 10.02
N LYS A 169 -8.13 15.41 10.85
CA LYS A 169 -9.38 16.06 11.23
C LYS A 169 -9.68 17.23 10.31
N ASN A 170 -10.94 17.46 10.10
CA ASN A 170 -11.45 18.61 9.36
C ASN A 170 -12.02 19.62 10.34
N TYR A 171 -11.82 20.90 10.02
CA TYR A 171 -12.32 22.00 10.82
C TYR A 171 -13.06 23.00 9.94
N LEU A 172 -14.02 23.70 10.52
CA LEU A 172 -14.59 24.91 9.95
C LEU A 172 -14.06 26.11 10.73
N VAL A 173 -13.66 27.14 10.03
CA VAL A 173 -13.29 28.41 10.66
C VAL A 173 -14.29 29.50 10.27
N PHE A 174 -14.86 30.13 11.27
CA PHE A 174 -15.81 31.24 11.13
C PHE A 174 -15.14 32.55 11.53
N LYS A 175 -15.14 33.50 10.60
CA LYS A 175 -14.49 34.79 10.80
C LYS A 175 -15.25 35.64 11.81
N GLY A 176 -14.57 36.19 12.79
CA GLY A 176 -15.14 37.14 13.75
C GLY A 176 -15.52 38.48 13.10
N LYS A 177 -16.70 38.99 13.41
CA LYS A 177 -17.20 40.28 12.89
C LYS A 177 -16.33 41.46 13.33
N LYS A 178 -15.76 41.36 14.54
CA LYS A 178 -14.83 42.35 15.08
C LYS A 178 -13.51 41.67 15.39
N GLU A 179 -12.38 42.29 15.07
CA GLU A 179 -11.04 41.76 15.34
C GLU A 179 -10.90 40.29 14.99
N PRO A 180 -10.91 39.88 13.69
CA PRO A 180 -10.91 38.48 13.26
C PRO A 180 -9.82 37.63 13.91
N ALA A 181 -8.69 38.24 14.21
CA ALA A 181 -7.55 37.60 14.87
C ALA A 181 -7.82 37.14 16.32
N LYS A 182 -8.87 37.67 16.95
CA LYS A 182 -9.21 37.38 18.37
C LYS A 182 -10.59 36.74 18.54
N ASN A 183 -11.50 36.95 17.60
CA ASN A 183 -12.91 36.60 17.77
C ASN A 183 -13.41 35.58 16.74
N SER A 184 -12.53 35.05 15.89
CA SER A 184 -12.88 33.93 15.00
C SER A 184 -12.99 32.63 15.80
N LEU A 185 -13.91 31.75 15.36
CA LEU A 185 -14.14 30.47 15.98
C LEU A 185 -13.67 29.37 15.04
N VAL A 186 -13.01 28.36 15.59
CA VAL A 186 -12.58 27.12 14.91
C VAL A 186 -13.40 25.98 15.48
N VAL A 187 -14.11 25.26 14.62
CA VAL A 187 -15.01 24.17 15.01
C VAL A 187 -14.46 22.87 14.44
N GLU A 188 -14.18 21.88 15.29
CA GLU A 188 -13.84 20.53 14.85
C GLU A 188 -15.11 19.83 14.34
N ILE A 189 -15.05 19.21 13.17
CA ILE A 189 -16.16 18.45 12.61
C ILE A 189 -16.13 17.06 13.24
N PRO A 190 -17.18 16.63 14.01
CA PRO A 190 -17.21 15.37 14.74
C PRO A 190 -17.58 14.18 13.82
N SER A 191 -16.83 14.00 12.72
CA SER A 191 -17.11 12.98 11.71
C SER A 191 -16.89 11.54 12.18
N VAL A 192 -16.15 11.33 13.27
CA VAL A 192 -15.95 9.99 13.85
C VAL A 192 -17.18 9.54 14.64
N GLU A 193 -17.81 10.47 15.33
CA GLU A 193 -18.93 10.22 16.23
C GLU A 193 -20.28 10.17 15.47
N VAL A 194 -20.47 11.06 14.49
CA VAL A 194 -21.76 11.25 13.77
C VAL A 194 -21.74 10.62 12.37
N GLY A 195 -20.55 10.42 11.80
CA GLY A 195 -20.39 10.14 10.36
C GLY A 195 -20.22 11.43 9.56
N ARG A 196 -19.60 11.32 8.37
CA ARG A 196 -19.35 12.49 7.51
C ARG A 196 -20.52 12.83 6.61
N PHE A 197 -21.36 11.84 6.28
CA PHE A 197 -22.45 11.93 5.33
C PHE A 197 -23.78 11.63 6.04
N ILE A 198 -24.72 12.54 5.91
CA ILE A 198 -26.03 12.46 6.56
C ILE A 198 -27.09 12.23 5.48
N GLU A 199 -27.79 11.10 5.56
CA GLU A 199 -28.94 10.81 4.71
C GLU A 199 -30.15 11.66 5.18
N LEU A 200 -30.74 12.38 4.25
CA LEU A 200 -31.87 13.27 4.50
C LEU A 200 -33.20 12.54 4.24
N PRO A 201 -34.31 12.91 4.91
CA PRO A 201 -35.61 12.32 4.65
C PRO A 201 -36.04 12.56 3.21
N THR A 202 -36.32 11.47 2.48
CA THR A 202 -36.77 11.46 1.08
C THR A 202 -37.97 10.55 0.89
N GLU A 203 -38.66 10.68 -0.24
CA GLU A 203 -39.73 9.77 -0.66
C GLU A 203 -39.25 8.86 -1.80
N GLY A 204 -39.61 7.59 -1.77
CA GLY A 204 -39.28 6.61 -2.78
C GLY A 204 -37.79 6.16 -2.74
N ASP A 205 -37.26 5.75 -3.88
CA ASP A 205 -35.91 5.18 -4.01
C ASP A 205 -34.81 6.24 -4.18
N ILE A 206 -35.15 7.51 -4.02
CA ILE A 206 -34.21 8.63 -4.12
C ILE A 206 -33.41 8.73 -2.81
N LYS A 207 -32.10 8.91 -2.91
CA LYS A 207 -31.22 9.21 -1.78
C LYS A 207 -30.74 10.65 -1.87
N GLU A 208 -31.16 11.50 -0.92
CA GLU A 208 -30.63 12.85 -0.74
C GLU A 208 -29.67 12.82 0.46
N ILE A 209 -28.41 13.18 0.25
CA ILE A 209 -27.34 13.09 1.25
C ILE A 209 -26.68 14.46 1.32
N CYS A 210 -26.28 14.92 2.51
CA CYS A 210 -25.47 16.11 2.66
C CYS A 210 -24.23 15.85 3.52
N PHE A 211 -23.24 16.75 3.43
CA PHE A 211 -22.10 16.71 4.33
C PHE A 211 -22.47 17.22 5.73
N LEU A 212 -21.93 16.61 6.76
CA LEU A 212 -21.99 17.11 8.14
C LEU A 212 -21.46 18.55 8.23
N ASP A 213 -20.45 18.89 7.40
CA ASP A 213 -19.93 20.26 7.27
C ASP A 213 -21.00 21.28 6.98
N ASP A 214 -21.94 20.97 6.08
CA ASP A 214 -22.99 21.90 5.65
C ASP A 214 -24.04 22.09 6.73
N ILE A 215 -24.34 21.03 7.48
CA ILE A 215 -25.20 21.12 8.65
C ILE A 215 -24.61 22.09 9.67
N ILE A 216 -23.30 21.95 9.96
CA ILE A 216 -22.62 22.85 10.88
C ILE A 216 -22.54 24.28 10.31
N ARG A 217 -22.29 24.46 9.00
CA ARG A 217 -22.28 25.78 8.35
C ARG A 217 -23.62 26.51 8.47
N ILE A 218 -24.73 25.79 8.40
CA ILE A 218 -26.09 26.35 8.45
C ILE A 218 -26.51 26.64 9.88
N CYS A 219 -26.26 25.74 10.82
CA CYS A 219 -26.82 25.81 12.16
C CYS A 219 -25.93 26.56 13.16
N PHE A 220 -24.61 26.30 13.16
CA PHE A 220 -23.68 26.89 14.13
C PHE A 220 -23.64 28.42 14.12
N PRO A 221 -23.62 29.12 12.96
CA PRO A 221 -23.64 30.60 12.97
C PRO A 221 -24.87 31.23 13.60
N LYS A 222 -26.01 30.52 13.65
CA LYS A 222 -27.22 31.02 14.28
C LYS A 222 -27.04 31.21 15.79
N LEU A 223 -26.33 30.26 16.43
CA LEU A 223 -26.01 30.31 17.87
C LEU A 223 -25.04 31.44 18.20
N HIS A 224 -24.16 31.80 17.26
CA HIS A 224 -23.09 32.81 17.45
C HIS A 224 -23.27 34.04 16.54
N SER A 225 -24.48 34.35 16.13
CA SER A 225 -24.80 35.38 15.13
C SER A 225 -24.30 36.80 15.48
N LYS A 226 -24.09 37.10 16.74
CA LYS A 226 -23.53 38.39 17.20
C LYS A 226 -22.01 38.46 17.08
N GLU A 227 -21.32 37.33 17.08
CA GLU A 227 -19.87 37.25 17.21
C GLU A 227 -19.16 37.00 15.88
N ILE A 228 -19.71 36.12 15.03
CA ILE A 228 -19.08 35.65 13.80
C ILE A 228 -19.89 35.95 12.54
N GLU A 229 -19.21 35.92 11.39
CA GLU A 229 -19.85 35.92 10.06
C GLU A 229 -20.54 34.57 9.81
N SER A 230 -21.52 34.55 8.91
CA SER A 230 -22.28 33.31 8.61
C SER A 230 -21.51 32.28 7.79
N THR A 231 -20.45 32.71 7.10
CA THR A 231 -19.70 31.80 6.22
C THR A 231 -18.63 31.04 7.01
N GLY A 232 -18.72 29.70 6.95
CA GLY A 232 -17.72 28.77 7.49
C GLY A 232 -16.79 28.25 6.40
N TYR A 233 -15.49 28.45 6.57
CA TYR A 233 -14.46 28.00 5.64
C TYR A 233 -13.81 26.72 6.13
N ALA A 234 -13.73 25.69 5.28
CA ALA A 234 -13.07 24.45 5.64
C ALA A 234 -11.55 24.62 5.68
N ILE A 235 -10.94 24.06 6.71
CA ILE A 235 -9.48 23.96 6.83
C ILE A 235 -9.08 22.57 7.29
N LYS A 236 -7.89 22.13 6.84
CA LYS A 236 -7.26 20.87 7.26
C LYS A 236 -5.75 21.08 7.36
N LEU A 237 -5.16 20.67 8.47
CA LEU A 237 -3.71 20.71 8.63
C LEU A 237 -3.16 19.28 8.60
N SER A 238 -2.22 19.04 7.68
CA SER A 238 -1.39 17.83 7.68
C SER A 238 -0.04 18.15 8.29
N ARG A 239 0.40 17.35 9.25
CA ARG A 239 1.68 17.52 9.95
C ARG A 239 2.68 16.48 9.50
N ASP A 240 3.96 16.75 9.64
CA ASP A 240 5.01 15.79 9.43
C ASP A 240 4.74 14.52 10.25
N ALA A 241 4.82 13.37 9.59
CA ALA A 241 4.52 12.08 10.17
C ALA A 241 5.78 11.23 10.44
N GLU A 242 6.98 11.76 10.17
CA GLU A 242 8.19 11.01 10.49
C GLU A 242 8.37 10.90 12.00
N LEU A 243 8.54 9.65 12.43
CA LEU A 243 8.97 9.36 13.79
C LEU A 243 10.49 9.52 13.84
N ASN A 244 10.97 10.61 14.40
CA ASN A 244 12.37 10.74 14.81
C ASN A 244 12.58 9.84 16.04
N ILE A 245 12.68 8.53 15.81
CA ILE A 245 13.14 7.60 16.82
C ILE A 245 14.64 7.60 16.72
N GLU A 246 15.30 8.35 17.60
CA GLU A 246 16.74 8.25 17.76
C GLU A 246 17.09 6.79 18.00
N ASP A 247 17.99 6.25 17.17
CA ASP A 247 18.49 4.87 17.25
C ASP A 247 19.42 4.66 18.48
N GLU A 248 19.17 5.36 19.58
CA GLU A 248 19.92 5.15 20.81
C GLU A 248 19.62 3.77 21.38
N PHE A 249 20.68 3.03 21.67
CA PHE A 249 20.69 1.67 22.20
C PHE A 249 20.14 1.51 23.63
N SER A 250 19.62 2.59 24.26
CA SER A 250 19.13 2.59 25.64
C SER A 250 17.63 2.74 25.77
N GLY A 251 16.98 1.84 26.48
CA GLY A 251 15.57 1.88 26.88
C GLY A 251 14.62 1.00 26.03
N SER A 252 13.38 0.81 26.51
CA SER A 252 12.37 -0.01 25.84
C SER A 252 11.90 0.66 24.53
N LEU A 253 12.13 -0.01 23.39
CA LEU A 253 11.68 0.42 22.07
C LEU A 253 10.18 0.77 22.03
N ILE A 254 9.35 -0.03 22.71
CA ILE A 254 7.90 0.20 22.80
C ILE A 254 7.60 1.54 23.48
N ARG A 255 8.25 1.86 24.61
CA ARG A 255 8.05 3.14 25.30
C ARG A 255 8.51 4.32 24.46
N LYS A 256 9.59 4.16 23.67
CA LYS A 256 10.05 5.17 22.72
C LYS A 256 9.02 5.39 21.62
N ILE A 257 8.48 4.33 21.02
CA ILE A 257 7.42 4.41 20.00
C ILE A 257 6.17 5.06 20.59
N GLN A 258 5.72 4.66 21.77
CA GLN A 258 4.56 5.27 22.43
C GLN A 258 4.74 6.77 22.70
N ARG A 259 5.95 7.20 23.12
CA ARG A 259 6.28 8.64 23.26
C ARG A 259 6.31 9.36 21.90
N SER A 260 6.94 8.77 20.88
CA SER A 260 6.99 9.32 19.54
C SER A 260 5.63 9.36 18.86
N LEU A 261 4.72 8.42 19.14
CA LEU A 261 3.34 8.49 18.67
C LEU A 261 2.60 9.71 19.24
N LYS A 262 2.85 10.05 20.52
CA LYS A 262 2.37 11.31 21.09
C LYS A 262 3.02 12.52 20.42
N GLY A 263 4.34 12.50 20.20
CA GLY A 263 5.08 13.56 19.52
C GLY A 263 4.70 13.74 18.03
N ARG A 264 4.20 12.68 17.38
CA ARG A 264 3.67 12.74 16.00
C ARG A 264 2.45 13.67 15.89
N LEU A 265 1.71 13.84 16.97
CA LEU A 265 0.63 14.81 17.05
C LEU A 265 1.16 16.24 17.00
N ASP A 266 2.38 16.51 17.48
CA ASP A 266 3.02 17.81 17.59
C ASP A 266 3.96 18.15 16.41
N GLY A 267 4.02 17.33 15.35
CA GLY A 267 4.89 17.53 14.18
C GLY A 267 4.67 18.88 13.50
N ALA A 268 5.71 19.40 12.83
CA ALA A 268 5.63 20.66 12.09
C ALA A 268 4.54 20.62 11.00
N PRO A 269 3.88 21.74 10.69
CA PRO A 269 2.95 21.83 9.57
C PRO A 269 3.63 21.43 8.26
N ALA A 270 3.04 20.45 7.55
CA ALA A 270 3.51 20.01 6.23
C ALA A 270 2.61 20.48 5.08
N ARG A 271 1.30 20.63 5.34
CA ARG A 271 0.34 21.15 4.38
C ARG A 271 -0.85 21.75 5.12
N PHE A 272 -1.18 23.00 4.85
CA PHE A 272 -2.41 23.65 5.26
C PHE A 272 -3.35 23.76 4.06
N LEU A 273 -4.34 22.88 4.00
CA LEU A 273 -5.39 22.92 2.98
C LEU A 273 -6.50 23.84 3.47
N TYR A 274 -6.92 24.78 2.63
CA TYR A 274 -7.96 25.76 2.96
C TYR A 274 -8.97 25.92 1.82
N ASP A 275 -10.20 26.26 2.16
CA ASP A 275 -11.28 26.58 1.23
C ASP A 275 -10.88 27.78 0.34
N ASP A 276 -10.84 27.60 -0.98
CA ASP A 276 -10.38 28.62 -1.94
C ASP A 276 -11.28 29.87 -1.98
N ARG A 277 -12.51 29.78 -1.45
CA ARG A 277 -13.43 30.93 -1.27
C ARG A 277 -13.02 31.84 -0.10
N MET A 278 -12.06 31.40 0.72
CA MET A 278 -11.60 32.19 1.90
C MET A 278 -10.95 33.49 1.46
N PRO A 279 -11.39 34.68 2.02
CA PRO A 279 -10.78 35.95 1.69
C PRO A 279 -9.28 35.97 2.04
N LYS A 280 -8.45 36.45 1.11
CA LYS A 280 -6.99 36.58 1.32
C LYS A 280 -6.59 37.27 2.63
N PRO A 281 -7.23 38.40 3.05
CA PRO A 281 -6.90 39.04 4.35
C PRO A 281 -7.15 38.09 5.53
N PHE A 282 -8.19 37.24 5.48
CA PHE A 282 -8.47 36.29 6.55
C PHE A 282 -7.48 35.13 6.53
N LEU A 283 -7.12 34.58 5.36
CA LEU A 283 -6.05 33.64 5.24
C LEU A 283 -4.73 34.14 5.83
N SER A 284 -4.39 35.42 5.61
CA SER A 284 -3.18 36.04 6.19
C SER A 284 -3.22 36.07 7.72
N VAL A 285 -4.41 36.22 8.33
CA VAL A 285 -4.58 36.07 9.79
C VAL A 285 -4.27 34.66 10.24
N LEU A 286 -4.84 33.64 9.57
CA LEU A 286 -4.63 32.23 9.91
C LEU A 286 -3.16 31.83 9.76
N LYS A 287 -2.50 32.29 8.69
CA LYS A 287 -1.06 32.04 8.49
C LYS A 287 -0.22 32.53 9.66
N LYS A 288 -0.50 33.73 10.15
CA LYS A 288 0.19 34.33 11.32
C LYS A 288 -0.08 33.53 12.60
N VAL A 289 -1.33 33.09 12.84
CA VAL A 289 -1.73 32.34 14.04
C VAL A 289 -1.02 30.98 14.11
N TRP A 290 -0.95 30.23 13.01
CA TRP A 290 -0.33 28.91 12.98
C TRP A 290 1.12 28.93 12.48
N ASN A 291 1.73 30.10 12.29
CA ASN A 291 3.10 30.28 11.78
C ASN A 291 3.34 29.48 10.46
N LEU A 292 2.42 29.68 9.50
CA LEU A 292 2.45 29.00 8.21
C LEU A 292 3.18 29.86 7.17
N LYS A 293 4.04 29.22 6.38
CA LYS A 293 4.68 29.81 5.21
C LYS A 293 3.73 29.76 4.00
N ASP A 294 3.99 30.55 2.97
CA ASP A 294 3.19 30.56 1.75
C ASP A 294 3.16 29.18 1.08
N ASN A 295 4.30 28.51 1.05
CA ASN A 295 4.46 27.17 0.49
C ASN A 295 3.75 26.06 1.29
N ASP A 296 3.34 26.32 2.53
CA ASP A 296 2.54 25.37 3.32
C ASP A 296 1.08 25.40 2.94
N CYS A 297 0.62 26.53 2.37
CA CYS A 297 -0.78 26.79 2.10
C CYS A 297 -1.17 26.34 0.71
N VAL A 298 -2.14 25.45 0.64
CA VAL A 298 -2.69 24.90 -0.61
C VAL A 298 -4.17 25.22 -0.67
N ALA A 299 -4.59 25.92 -1.71
CA ALA A 299 -6.00 26.16 -1.98
C ALA A 299 -6.68 24.83 -2.33
N GLY A 300 -7.81 24.57 -1.73
CA GLY A 300 -8.63 23.39 -1.96
C GLY A 300 -10.08 23.78 -2.21
N ALA A 301 -10.94 22.78 -2.44
CA ALA A 301 -12.38 23.00 -2.55
C ALA A 301 -13.02 23.15 -1.16
N GLN A 302 -14.33 23.35 -1.13
CA GLN A 302 -15.15 23.48 0.08
C GLN A 302 -15.10 22.25 1.01
N TYR A 303 -14.87 21.06 0.44
CA TYR A 303 -14.83 19.80 1.20
C TYR A 303 -13.45 19.18 1.11
N HIS A 304 -12.90 18.81 2.27
CA HIS A 304 -11.60 18.17 2.39
C HIS A 304 -11.77 16.72 2.84
N ASN A 305 -10.69 15.93 2.83
CA ASN A 305 -10.64 14.55 3.28
C ASN A 305 -11.52 13.58 2.47
N PHE A 306 -11.23 13.46 1.17
CA PHE A 306 -11.97 12.57 0.27
C PHE A 306 -11.94 11.08 0.68
N SER A 307 -11.04 10.65 1.56
CA SER A 307 -11.09 9.30 2.14
C SER A 307 -12.43 8.95 2.80
N ASP A 308 -13.18 9.95 3.25
CA ASP A 308 -14.49 9.75 3.87
C ASP A 308 -15.53 9.20 2.88
N PHE A 309 -15.32 9.32 1.56
CA PHE A 309 -16.18 8.74 0.56
C PHE A 309 -16.25 7.20 0.58
N PHE A 310 -15.35 6.50 1.28
CA PHE A 310 -15.58 5.09 1.58
C PHE A 310 -16.84 4.88 2.43
N GLU A 311 -17.09 5.76 3.39
CA GLU A 311 -18.33 5.76 4.19
C GLU A 311 -19.55 6.06 3.33
N PHE A 312 -19.47 7.05 2.43
CA PHE A 312 -20.53 7.38 1.48
C PHE A 312 -20.94 6.16 0.62
N VAL A 313 -19.97 5.41 0.13
CA VAL A 313 -20.25 4.20 -0.66
C VAL A 313 -20.98 3.14 0.15
N LEU A 314 -20.65 2.98 1.43
CA LEU A 314 -21.35 2.08 2.35
C LEU A 314 -22.79 2.56 2.63
N LEU A 315 -22.97 3.87 2.85
CA LEU A 315 -24.27 4.50 3.09
C LEU A 315 -25.20 4.35 1.86
N VAL A 316 -24.69 4.59 0.66
CA VAL A 316 -25.43 4.44 -0.60
C VAL A 316 -25.83 3.00 -0.84
N SER A 317 -24.98 2.03 -0.53
CA SER A 317 -25.23 0.57 -0.58
C SER A 317 -25.84 0.05 -1.91
N ARG A 318 -25.40 0.59 -3.07
CA ARG A 318 -25.85 0.22 -4.42
C ARG A 318 -24.86 -0.72 -5.08
N GLN A 319 -25.18 -2.03 -5.08
CA GLN A 319 -24.30 -3.09 -5.63
C GLN A 319 -24.16 -2.98 -7.16
N ASP A 320 -25.20 -2.52 -7.85
CA ASP A 320 -25.20 -2.31 -9.31
C ASP A 320 -24.23 -1.21 -9.78
N LEU A 321 -23.76 -0.37 -8.86
CA LEU A 321 -22.77 0.69 -9.12
C LEU A 321 -21.36 0.33 -8.63
N GLN A 322 -21.12 -0.92 -8.24
CA GLN A 322 -19.84 -1.46 -7.79
C GLN A 322 -19.39 -2.61 -8.70
N TYR A 323 -18.15 -3.05 -8.56
CA TYR A 323 -17.69 -4.25 -9.26
C TYR A 323 -18.55 -5.47 -8.85
N PRO A 324 -18.91 -6.34 -9.81
CA PRO A 324 -19.56 -7.60 -9.49
C PRO A 324 -18.72 -8.41 -8.51
N SER A 325 -19.36 -9.09 -7.56
CA SER A 325 -18.61 -9.96 -6.63
C SER A 325 -17.88 -11.04 -7.41
N LEU A 326 -16.62 -11.29 -7.05
CA LEU A 326 -15.88 -12.47 -7.48
C LEU A 326 -15.85 -13.46 -6.31
N PRO A 327 -16.63 -14.55 -6.35
CA PRO A 327 -16.63 -15.57 -5.31
C PRO A 327 -15.22 -16.13 -5.10
N LYS A 328 -14.91 -16.48 -3.85
CA LYS A 328 -13.67 -17.19 -3.54
C LYS A 328 -13.72 -18.58 -4.15
N VAL A 329 -12.67 -18.95 -4.85
CA VAL A 329 -12.56 -20.29 -5.45
C VAL A 329 -12.03 -21.26 -4.40
N PRO A 330 -12.69 -22.39 -4.18
CA PRO A 330 -12.20 -23.41 -3.27
C PRO A 330 -10.89 -24.02 -3.74
N VAL A 331 -10.07 -24.46 -2.78
CA VAL A 331 -8.79 -25.14 -3.06
C VAL A 331 -9.03 -26.66 -2.90
N HIS A 332 -9.14 -27.35 -4.01
CA HIS A 332 -9.50 -28.77 -4.06
C HIS A 332 -8.76 -29.65 -3.04
N TRP A 333 -7.44 -29.48 -2.92
CA TRP A 333 -6.60 -30.24 -2.00
C TRP A 333 -6.90 -30.03 -0.51
N LEU A 334 -7.55 -28.92 -0.15
CA LEU A 334 -7.83 -28.53 1.24
C LEU A 334 -9.31 -28.61 1.61
N GLU A 335 -10.21 -28.73 0.62
CA GLU A 335 -11.64 -28.83 0.86
C GLU A 335 -12.01 -30.16 1.53
N GLY A 336 -12.77 -30.06 2.62
CA GLY A 336 -13.21 -31.21 3.40
C GLY A 336 -12.10 -31.94 4.18
N GLU A 337 -10.84 -31.57 4.01
CA GLU A 337 -9.72 -32.23 4.65
C GLU A 337 -9.66 -31.92 6.17
N LYS A 338 -9.66 -32.97 6.97
CA LYS A 338 -9.54 -32.88 8.44
C LYS A 338 -8.12 -32.53 8.90
N SER A 339 -7.12 -32.73 8.05
CA SER A 339 -5.70 -32.48 8.39
C SER A 339 -4.90 -32.01 7.18
N TYR A 340 -4.61 -30.73 7.11
CA TYR A 340 -3.70 -30.17 6.11
C TYR A 340 -2.28 -30.73 6.21
N PHE A 341 -1.85 -31.18 7.40
CA PHE A 341 -0.54 -31.83 7.56
C PHE A 341 -0.44 -33.13 6.76
N LYS A 342 -1.55 -33.84 6.53
CA LYS A 342 -1.56 -35.04 5.67
C LYS A 342 -1.35 -34.64 4.21
N VAL A 343 -2.10 -33.68 3.72
CA VAL A 343 -1.96 -33.14 2.35
C VAL A 343 -0.53 -32.65 2.10
N LEU A 344 0.01 -31.86 3.03
CA LEU A 344 1.36 -31.28 2.90
C LEU A 344 2.49 -32.32 3.03
N ASN A 345 2.20 -33.54 3.44
CA ASN A 345 3.18 -34.63 3.37
C ASN A 345 3.36 -35.18 1.95
N GLU A 346 2.36 -34.98 1.11
CA GLU A 346 2.27 -35.55 -0.24
C GLU A 346 2.57 -34.47 -1.29
N THR A 347 2.15 -33.21 -1.03
CA THR A 347 2.25 -32.14 -2.01
C THR A 347 2.27 -30.76 -1.34
N ASP A 348 2.91 -29.78 -1.97
CA ASP A 348 2.80 -28.38 -1.61
C ASP A 348 1.43 -27.80 -2.02
N VAL A 349 0.99 -26.73 -1.38
CA VAL A 349 -0.25 -26.01 -1.76
C VAL A 349 0.05 -24.54 -1.93
N LEU A 350 -0.16 -24.03 -3.14
CA LEU A 350 0.01 -22.61 -3.47
C LEU A 350 -1.35 -21.89 -3.43
N LEU A 351 -1.55 -21.05 -2.44
CA LEU A 351 -2.70 -20.17 -2.29
C LEU A 351 -2.47 -18.85 -3.03
N HIS A 352 -3.51 -18.31 -3.66
CA HIS A 352 -3.48 -17.03 -4.37
C HIS A 352 -4.62 -16.12 -3.92
N TYR A 353 -4.32 -15.12 -3.14
CA TYR A 353 -5.27 -14.12 -2.69
C TYR A 353 -5.44 -13.00 -3.73
N PRO A 354 -6.62 -12.37 -3.81
CA PRO A 354 -7.85 -12.65 -3.06
C PRO A 354 -8.75 -13.71 -3.68
N TYR A 355 -8.28 -14.48 -4.68
CA TYR A 355 -9.08 -15.49 -5.38
C TYR A 355 -9.43 -16.68 -4.48
N HIS A 356 -8.46 -17.15 -3.68
CA HIS A 356 -8.71 -18.13 -2.61
C HIS A 356 -9.01 -17.42 -1.28
N SER A 357 -9.73 -18.12 -0.38
CA SER A 357 -9.99 -17.58 0.97
C SER A 357 -8.72 -17.59 1.84
N TYR A 358 -8.55 -16.52 2.61
CA TYR A 358 -7.50 -16.46 3.64
C TYR A 358 -7.77 -17.42 4.81
N ASP A 359 -9.01 -17.88 4.95
CA ASP A 359 -9.41 -18.83 5.98
C ASP A 359 -8.67 -20.16 5.89
N TYR A 360 -8.10 -20.54 4.74
CA TYR A 360 -7.21 -21.70 4.63
C TYR A 360 -5.95 -21.54 5.52
N PHE A 361 -5.34 -20.37 5.55
CA PHE A 361 -4.22 -20.13 6.43
C PHE A 361 -4.64 -20.10 7.91
N ILE A 362 -5.79 -19.47 8.22
CA ILE A 362 -6.35 -19.48 9.58
C ILE A 362 -6.60 -20.92 10.03
N LYS A 363 -7.23 -21.74 9.18
CA LYS A 363 -7.49 -23.16 9.45
C LYS A 363 -6.21 -23.96 9.66
N PHE A 364 -5.15 -23.67 8.91
CA PHE A 364 -3.84 -24.28 9.11
C PHE A 364 -3.29 -24.02 10.52
N LEU A 365 -3.43 -22.78 11.04
CA LEU A 365 -3.07 -22.45 12.41
C LEU A 365 -3.98 -23.15 13.45
N GLU A 366 -5.29 -23.17 13.23
CA GLU A 366 -6.26 -23.87 14.10
C GLU A 366 -5.96 -25.36 14.19
N LEU A 367 -5.67 -26.00 13.07
CA LEU A 367 -5.25 -27.39 13.03
C LEU A 367 -3.92 -27.62 13.78
N ALA A 368 -3.02 -26.65 13.74
CA ALA A 368 -1.79 -26.71 14.54
C ALA A 368 -2.07 -26.57 16.04
N VAL A 369 -3.03 -25.73 16.42
CA VAL A 369 -3.48 -25.61 17.84
C VAL A 369 -4.05 -26.93 18.34
N ALA A 370 -4.93 -27.55 17.58
CA ALA A 370 -5.62 -28.78 17.95
C ALA A 370 -4.73 -30.04 17.94
N ASN A 371 -3.59 -30.03 17.24
CA ASN A 371 -2.74 -31.18 17.07
C ASN A 371 -1.73 -31.33 18.22
N GLU A 372 -1.86 -32.35 19.06
CA GLU A 372 -0.98 -32.60 20.19
C GLU A 372 0.50 -32.78 19.83
N SER A 373 0.79 -33.31 18.63
CA SER A 373 2.17 -33.49 18.18
C SER A 373 2.84 -32.18 17.75
N VAL A 374 2.10 -31.08 17.58
CA VAL A 374 2.68 -29.75 17.34
C VAL A 374 3.25 -29.20 18.63
N THR A 375 4.54 -28.93 18.63
CA THR A 375 5.29 -28.46 19.79
C THR A 375 5.66 -26.97 19.74
N GLU A 376 5.83 -26.45 18.52
CA GLU A 376 6.30 -25.07 18.35
C GLU A 376 5.69 -24.40 17.10
N ILE A 377 5.37 -23.11 17.23
CA ILE A 377 4.95 -22.22 16.12
C ILE A 377 5.83 -20.97 16.17
N LYS A 378 6.45 -20.62 15.04
CA LYS A 378 7.21 -19.38 14.84
C LYS A 378 6.57 -18.58 13.72
N ILE A 379 6.45 -17.26 13.87
CA ILE A 379 5.81 -16.39 12.89
C ILE A 379 6.42 -14.98 12.91
N THR A 380 6.47 -14.33 11.72
CA THR A 380 6.81 -12.92 11.59
C THR A 380 5.54 -12.09 11.39
N LEU A 381 5.38 -10.98 12.10
CA LEU A 381 4.19 -10.12 12.05
C LEU A 381 4.61 -8.68 11.74
N TYR A 382 4.22 -8.16 10.57
CA TYR A 382 4.56 -6.81 10.11
C TYR A 382 3.39 -5.83 10.24
N ARG A 383 2.22 -6.19 9.70
CA ARG A 383 0.96 -5.45 9.80
C ARG A 383 -0.13 -6.41 10.21
N VAL A 384 -0.70 -6.18 11.38
CA VAL A 384 -1.71 -7.08 11.97
C VAL A 384 -3.06 -6.37 11.94
N ALA A 385 -4.12 -7.11 11.59
CA ALA A 385 -5.47 -6.59 11.63
C ALA A 385 -5.86 -6.14 13.05
N SER A 386 -6.71 -5.14 13.18
CA SER A 386 -7.20 -4.66 14.48
C SER A 386 -7.91 -5.78 15.27
N ASP A 387 -8.67 -6.63 14.58
CA ASP A 387 -9.27 -7.86 15.12
C ASP A 387 -8.67 -9.11 14.45
N SER A 388 -7.41 -9.43 14.78
CA SER A 388 -6.64 -10.47 14.08
C SER A 388 -7.00 -11.89 14.52
N LYS A 389 -7.54 -12.70 13.60
CA LYS A 389 -7.74 -14.15 13.76
C LYS A 389 -6.39 -14.86 13.93
N VAL A 390 -5.34 -14.40 13.24
CA VAL A 390 -3.98 -14.94 13.37
C VAL A 390 -3.48 -14.83 14.79
N CYS A 391 -3.54 -13.63 15.40
CA CYS A 391 -3.10 -13.43 16.79
C CYS A 391 -3.95 -14.23 17.77
N LYS A 392 -5.26 -14.34 17.56
CA LYS A 392 -6.15 -15.17 18.38
C LYS A 392 -5.72 -16.64 18.33
N ALA A 393 -5.40 -17.19 17.15
CA ALA A 393 -4.91 -18.56 17.00
C ALA A 393 -3.56 -18.78 17.70
N LEU A 394 -2.63 -17.82 17.64
CA LEU A 394 -1.34 -17.90 18.35
C LEU A 394 -1.52 -17.89 19.87
N ILE A 395 -2.43 -17.07 20.41
CA ILE A 395 -2.80 -17.06 21.83
C ILE A 395 -3.39 -18.41 22.24
N ALA A 396 -4.28 -18.98 21.42
CA ALA A 396 -4.86 -20.30 21.66
C ALA A 396 -3.78 -21.39 21.66
N ALA A 397 -2.79 -21.32 20.76
CA ALA A 397 -1.66 -22.25 20.73
C ALA A 397 -0.82 -22.19 22.01
N ALA A 398 -0.49 -21.00 22.50
CA ALA A 398 0.25 -20.83 23.74
C ALA A 398 -0.52 -21.36 24.95
N LYS A 399 -1.82 -21.08 25.04
CA LYS A 399 -2.71 -21.62 26.09
C LYS A 399 -2.83 -23.15 26.04
N ALA A 400 -2.71 -23.75 24.84
CA ALA A 400 -2.64 -25.18 24.64
C ALA A 400 -1.25 -25.80 24.92
N GLY A 401 -0.34 -25.04 25.55
CA GLY A 401 1.00 -25.50 25.96
C GLY A 401 2.05 -25.56 24.84
N LYS A 402 1.77 -25.00 23.66
CA LYS A 402 2.73 -24.97 22.57
C LYS A 402 3.69 -23.78 22.71
N LYS A 403 4.95 -23.98 22.35
CA LYS A 403 5.91 -22.88 22.29
C LYS A 403 5.59 -21.98 21.11
N VAL A 404 5.23 -20.73 21.35
CA VAL A 404 4.93 -19.74 20.32
C VAL A 404 6.00 -18.66 20.34
N THR A 405 6.65 -18.42 19.19
CA THR A 405 7.59 -17.30 19.02
C THR A 405 7.04 -16.40 17.92
N ALA A 406 6.68 -15.17 18.27
CA ALA A 406 6.17 -14.17 17.35
C ALA A 406 7.16 -13.00 17.23
N PHE A 407 7.60 -12.72 16.03
CA PHE A 407 8.47 -11.60 15.74
C PHE A 407 7.64 -10.41 15.23
N PHE A 408 7.58 -9.32 16.00
CA PHE A 408 6.81 -8.12 15.66
C PHE A 408 7.67 -6.99 15.11
N GLU A 409 7.25 -6.45 13.95
CA GLU A 409 7.76 -5.19 13.44
C GLU A 409 6.92 -4.03 13.99
N VAL A 410 7.33 -3.48 15.14
CA VAL A 410 6.59 -2.40 15.81
C VAL A 410 6.76 -1.02 15.16
N LYS A 411 7.70 -0.88 14.23
CA LYS A 411 7.92 0.35 13.44
C LYS A 411 7.16 0.31 12.09
N ALA A 412 6.13 -0.54 11.94
CA ALA A 412 5.27 -0.55 10.76
C ALA A 412 4.42 0.72 10.77
N ARG A 413 4.69 1.63 9.81
CA ARG A 413 4.08 2.97 9.76
C ARG A 413 2.55 2.87 9.70
N PHE A 414 1.87 3.57 10.60
CA PHE A 414 0.42 3.64 10.80
C PHE A 414 -0.26 2.42 11.42
N ASP A 415 0.46 1.33 11.65
CA ASP A 415 -0.06 0.13 12.31
C ASP A 415 0.58 -0.08 13.70
N GLU A 416 1.33 0.90 14.18
CA GLU A 416 2.11 0.79 15.42
C GLU A 416 1.22 0.47 16.64
N ALA A 417 0.05 1.11 16.74
CA ALA A 417 -0.88 0.91 17.84
C ALA A 417 -1.43 -0.53 17.88
N SER A 418 -1.88 -1.05 16.73
CA SER A 418 -2.38 -2.41 16.61
C SER A 418 -1.27 -3.44 16.90
N ASN A 419 -0.06 -3.21 16.35
CA ASN A 419 1.07 -4.10 16.56
C ASN A 419 1.52 -4.11 18.04
N ILE A 420 1.51 -2.97 18.73
CA ILE A 420 1.81 -2.89 20.17
C ILE A 420 0.75 -3.64 20.97
N TYR A 421 -0.54 -3.38 20.73
CA TYR A 421 -1.65 -4.05 21.40
C TYR A 421 -1.52 -5.58 21.32
N TRP A 422 -1.41 -6.14 20.11
CA TRP A 422 -1.32 -7.58 19.93
C TRP A 422 -0.02 -8.16 20.50
N SER A 423 1.08 -7.42 20.45
CA SER A 423 2.34 -7.88 21.06
C SER A 423 2.23 -8.03 22.56
N GLU A 424 1.48 -7.15 23.23
CA GLU A 424 1.22 -7.23 24.67
C GLU A 424 0.26 -8.38 25.02
N GLU A 425 -0.80 -8.57 24.24
CA GLU A 425 -1.75 -9.68 24.43
C GLU A 425 -1.09 -11.06 24.25
N LEU A 426 -0.23 -11.20 23.25
CA LEU A 426 0.56 -12.42 23.04
C LEU A 426 1.53 -12.69 24.20
N LYS A 427 2.19 -11.66 24.74
CA LYS A 427 3.04 -11.79 25.93
C LYS A 427 2.26 -12.25 27.16
N LYS A 428 1.08 -11.66 27.40
CA LYS A 428 0.19 -12.08 28.51
C LYS A 428 -0.22 -13.54 28.39
N ALA A 429 -0.35 -14.06 27.16
CA ALA A 429 -0.66 -15.46 26.90
C ALA A 429 0.55 -16.41 27.02
N GLY A 430 1.75 -15.90 27.32
CA GLY A 430 2.97 -16.71 27.46
C GLY A 430 3.77 -16.90 26.18
N CYS A 431 3.46 -16.17 25.08
CA CYS A 431 4.24 -16.23 23.87
C CYS A 431 5.60 -15.53 24.03
N ASN A 432 6.63 -16.06 23.40
CA ASN A 432 7.91 -15.40 23.25
C ASN A 432 7.79 -14.33 22.13
N VAL A 433 7.67 -13.06 22.52
CA VAL A 433 7.54 -11.95 21.58
C VAL A 433 8.86 -11.24 21.41
N LEU A 434 9.37 -11.24 20.17
CA LEU A 434 10.58 -10.57 19.77
C LEU A 434 10.24 -9.32 18.94
N TYR A 435 11.13 -8.35 18.93
CA TYR A 435 10.97 -7.09 18.21
C TYR A 435 12.12 -6.87 17.23
N SER A 436 11.88 -6.00 16.25
CA SER A 436 12.88 -5.61 15.26
C SER A 436 14.12 -4.97 15.90
N PHE A 437 15.25 -5.14 15.23
CA PHE A 437 16.53 -4.58 15.62
C PHE A 437 16.66 -3.10 15.22
N PRO A 438 17.51 -2.32 15.90
CA PRO A 438 17.86 -0.98 15.44
C PRO A 438 18.37 -1.00 13.99
N GLY A 439 17.90 -0.07 13.15
CA GLY A 439 18.33 0.07 11.75
C GLY A 439 17.86 -1.02 10.78
N LEU A 440 17.29 -2.13 11.25
CA LEU A 440 16.87 -3.26 10.42
C LEU A 440 15.40 -3.62 10.69
N LYS A 441 14.56 -3.64 9.64
CA LYS A 441 13.15 -4.04 9.75
C LYS A 441 12.95 -5.46 9.24
N VAL A 442 12.06 -6.22 9.89
CA VAL A 442 11.66 -7.54 9.41
C VAL A 442 10.43 -7.42 8.54
N HIS A 443 10.58 -7.75 7.26
CA HIS A 443 9.50 -7.66 6.27
C HIS A 443 9.18 -9.00 5.59
N ALA A 444 9.95 -10.04 5.82
CA ALA A 444 9.62 -11.41 5.40
C ALA A 444 8.33 -11.90 6.07
N LYS A 445 7.51 -12.69 5.37
CA LYS A 445 6.25 -13.23 5.86
C LYS A 445 6.38 -14.75 5.94
N LEU A 446 6.76 -15.21 7.11
CA LEU A 446 7.10 -16.61 7.39
C LEU A 446 6.30 -17.12 8.59
N CYS A 447 5.74 -18.31 8.46
CA CYS A 447 5.22 -19.10 9.58
C CYS A 447 5.81 -20.49 9.52
N LEU A 448 6.30 -21.01 10.63
CA LEU A 448 6.88 -22.33 10.74
C LEU A 448 6.27 -23.11 11.89
N ILE A 449 5.71 -24.27 11.61
CA ILE A 449 5.11 -25.18 12.56
C ILE A 449 6.00 -26.43 12.70
N THR A 450 6.36 -26.77 13.92
CA THR A 450 7.17 -27.95 14.23
C THR A 450 6.33 -28.99 14.92
N LYS A 451 6.28 -30.20 14.34
CA LYS A 451 5.69 -31.41 14.94
C LYS A 451 6.78 -32.35 15.41
N LYS A 452 6.56 -32.96 16.59
CA LYS A 452 7.43 -34.00 17.14
C LYS A 452 6.60 -35.25 17.46
N LYS A 453 7.10 -36.40 17.04
CA LYS A 453 6.54 -37.71 17.39
C LYS A 453 7.72 -38.64 17.77
N GLY A 454 7.92 -38.84 19.08
CA GLY A 454 9.13 -39.49 19.58
C GLY A 454 10.38 -38.68 19.17
N ALA A 455 11.38 -39.33 18.60
CA ALA A 455 12.60 -38.72 18.10
C ALA A 455 12.45 -38.00 16.75
N GLN A 456 11.33 -38.19 16.05
CA GLN A 456 11.13 -37.61 14.72
C GLN A 456 10.60 -36.20 14.83
N THR A 457 11.25 -35.29 14.10
CA THR A 457 10.82 -33.88 13.95
C THR A 457 10.45 -33.63 12.49
N LYS A 458 9.23 -33.14 12.25
CA LYS A 458 8.77 -32.69 10.94
C LYS A 458 8.34 -31.23 11.02
N ARG A 459 8.68 -30.44 10.00
CA ARG A 459 8.35 -29.02 9.91
C ARG A 459 7.43 -28.76 8.73
N TYR A 460 6.59 -27.75 8.89
CA TYR A 460 5.67 -27.23 7.88
C TYR A 460 5.80 -25.73 7.86
N ALA A 461 5.98 -25.16 6.69
CA ALA A 461 6.13 -23.71 6.53
C ALA A 461 4.97 -23.12 5.72
N TYR A 462 4.65 -21.88 6.04
CA TYR A 462 3.88 -21.02 5.15
C TYR A 462 4.78 -19.81 4.82
N LEU A 463 5.11 -19.69 3.52
CA LEU A 463 5.94 -18.64 2.95
C LEU A 463 5.04 -17.74 2.10
N SER A 464 5.00 -16.44 2.39
CA SER A 464 4.06 -15.56 1.70
C SER A 464 4.71 -14.29 1.16
N THR A 465 4.16 -13.77 0.06
CA THR A 465 4.45 -12.43 -0.44
C THR A 465 3.68 -11.34 0.32
N GLY A 466 2.53 -11.70 0.92
CA GLY A 466 1.59 -10.83 1.62
C GLY A 466 1.67 -10.90 3.13
N ASN A 467 1.23 -9.83 3.80
CA ASN A 467 1.20 -9.76 5.26
C ASN A 467 0.20 -10.76 5.87
N PHE A 468 0.42 -11.14 7.12
CA PHE A 468 -0.54 -11.89 7.93
C PHE A 468 -1.67 -10.97 8.42
N ASN A 469 -2.53 -10.57 7.47
CA ASN A 469 -3.62 -9.62 7.71
C ASN A 469 -4.82 -10.01 6.85
N GLU A 470 -5.89 -10.44 7.49
CA GLU A 470 -7.12 -10.95 6.89
C GLU A 470 -7.81 -9.92 6.00
N ASN A 471 -7.78 -8.65 6.41
CA ASN A 471 -8.43 -7.57 5.68
C ASN A 471 -7.71 -7.28 4.36
N THR A 472 -6.37 -7.19 4.40
CA THR A 472 -5.58 -6.92 3.18
C THR A 472 -5.61 -8.10 2.22
N ALA A 473 -5.69 -9.35 2.71
CA ALA A 473 -5.80 -10.54 1.87
C ALA A 473 -7.08 -10.61 1.03
N ASN A 474 -8.09 -9.80 1.33
CA ASN A 474 -9.32 -9.69 0.53
C ASN A 474 -9.23 -8.69 -0.63
N ILE A 475 -8.19 -7.84 -0.65
CA ILE A 475 -8.07 -6.75 -1.62
C ILE A 475 -6.68 -6.68 -2.28
N TYR A 476 -5.66 -7.38 -1.74
CA TYR A 476 -4.30 -7.43 -2.30
C TYR A 476 -4.08 -8.77 -3.00
N THR A 477 -3.43 -8.70 -4.19
CA THR A 477 -2.99 -9.93 -4.85
C THR A 477 -1.70 -10.41 -4.19
N ASP A 478 -1.75 -11.57 -3.56
CA ASP A 478 -0.59 -12.19 -2.90
C ASP A 478 -0.61 -13.71 -3.03
N PHE A 479 0.58 -14.32 -2.93
CA PHE A 479 0.74 -15.76 -2.88
C PHE A 479 1.16 -16.23 -1.50
N GLY A 480 0.71 -17.42 -1.13
CA GLY A 480 1.15 -18.13 0.06
C GLY A 480 1.41 -19.61 -0.24
N LEU A 481 2.64 -20.07 -0.04
CA LEU A 481 3.05 -21.44 -0.21
C LEU A 481 3.00 -22.18 1.12
N LEU A 482 2.11 -23.17 1.24
CA LEU A 482 2.12 -24.17 2.30
C LEU A 482 3.00 -25.34 1.84
N THR A 483 4.02 -25.69 2.61
CA THR A 483 4.99 -26.72 2.24
C THR A 483 5.49 -27.52 3.43
N SER A 484 5.85 -28.79 3.20
CA SER A 484 6.64 -29.59 4.12
C SER A 484 8.00 -29.97 3.54
N ASP A 485 8.41 -29.34 2.43
CA ASP A 485 9.73 -29.55 1.85
C ASP A 485 10.82 -29.36 2.89
N ARG A 486 11.71 -30.35 3.02
CA ARG A 486 12.71 -30.38 4.08
C ARG A 486 13.72 -29.24 3.95
N THR A 487 14.03 -28.85 2.73
CA THR A 487 15.02 -27.81 2.45
C THR A 487 14.44 -26.44 2.81
N LEU A 488 13.27 -26.11 2.26
CA LEU A 488 12.60 -24.82 2.52
C LEU A 488 12.26 -24.65 4.01
N THR A 489 11.76 -25.71 4.67
CA THR A 489 11.44 -25.67 6.10
C THR A 489 12.66 -25.57 6.99
N SER A 490 13.78 -26.22 6.60
CA SER A 490 15.06 -26.12 7.34
C SER A 490 15.67 -24.73 7.20
N GLU A 491 15.70 -24.16 5.99
CA GLU A 491 16.22 -22.80 5.78
C GLU A 491 15.30 -21.75 6.43
N THR A 492 13.98 -21.97 6.44
CA THR A 492 13.05 -21.10 7.21
C THR A 492 13.36 -21.14 8.72
N GLU A 493 13.70 -22.30 9.29
CA GLU A 493 14.16 -22.42 10.67
C GLU A 493 15.45 -21.64 10.91
N GLN A 494 16.38 -21.68 9.95
CA GLN A 494 17.63 -20.89 10.02
C GLN A 494 17.34 -19.38 10.00
N VAL A 495 16.39 -18.90 9.17
CA VAL A 495 15.95 -17.50 9.20
C VAL A 495 15.42 -17.13 10.58
N PHE A 496 14.55 -17.94 11.19
CA PHE A 496 14.07 -17.69 12.54
C PHE A 496 15.21 -17.75 13.58
N SER A 497 16.20 -18.58 13.38
CA SER A 497 17.40 -18.62 14.25
C SER A 497 18.20 -17.33 14.17
N ILE A 498 18.35 -16.73 12.97
CA ILE A 498 18.98 -15.40 12.79
C ILE A 498 18.11 -14.32 13.47
N LEU A 499 16.80 -14.36 13.32
CA LEU A 499 15.89 -13.42 13.97
C LEU A 499 15.94 -13.51 15.51
N CYS A 500 16.24 -14.66 16.06
CA CYS A 500 16.46 -14.84 17.51
C CYS A 500 17.85 -14.39 17.99
N ASP A 501 18.86 -14.51 17.13
CA ASP A 501 20.25 -14.11 17.41
C ASP A 501 20.97 -13.71 16.12
N MET A 502 21.08 -12.40 15.90
CA MET A 502 21.67 -11.80 14.70
C MET A 502 23.16 -12.11 14.50
N ARG A 503 23.83 -12.74 15.46
CA ARG A 503 25.24 -13.20 15.32
C ARG A 503 25.34 -14.51 14.56
N LYS A 504 24.25 -15.27 14.47
CA LYS A 504 24.23 -16.53 13.71
C LYS A 504 24.37 -16.25 12.21
N ARG A 505 25.10 -17.12 11.55
CA ARG A 505 25.30 -17.10 10.10
C ARG A 505 24.99 -18.48 9.56
N TYR A 506 24.28 -18.52 8.44
CA TYR A 506 23.93 -19.74 7.73
C TYR A 506 24.19 -19.54 6.24
N GLU A 507 24.54 -20.61 5.56
CA GLU A 507 24.59 -20.64 4.12
C GLU A 507 23.25 -21.11 3.56
N PHE A 508 22.55 -20.21 2.86
CA PHE A 508 21.28 -20.51 2.21
C PHE A 508 21.54 -20.99 0.78
N LYS A 509 20.94 -22.11 0.39
CA LYS A 509 21.06 -22.68 -0.96
C LYS A 509 19.84 -22.41 -1.83
N HIS A 510 18.68 -22.22 -1.21
CA HIS A 510 17.38 -22.12 -1.87
C HIS A 510 16.70 -20.78 -1.57
N LEU A 511 16.65 -20.36 -0.31
CA LEU A 511 16.10 -19.07 0.05
C LEU A 511 17.11 -17.97 -0.25
N LEU A 512 16.65 -16.89 -0.92
CA LEU A 512 17.45 -15.69 -1.14
C LEU A 512 17.10 -14.69 -0.02
N LEU A 513 18.06 -14.42 0.86
CA LEU A 513 17.84 -13.61 2.07
C LEU A 513 18.46 -12.22 1.92
N ALA A 514 17.66 -11.16 2.11
CA ALA A 514 18.16 -9.80 2.30
C ALA A 514 18.32 -9.49 3.82
N PRO A 515 19.28 -8.61 4.19
CA PRO A 515 20.18 -7.83 3.31
C PRO A 515 21.45 -8.59 2.89
N ASP A 516 21.58 -9.84 3.26
CA ASP A 516 22.83 -10.61 3.14
C ASP A 516 23.17 -10.95 1.67
N ARG A 517 22.34 -11.75 1.01
CA ARG A 517 22.67 -12.33 -0.31
C ARG A 517 21.64 -12.05 -1.42
N LEU A 518 20.43 -11.63 -1.12
CA LEU A 518 19.37 -11.49 -2.12
C LEU A 518 19.82 -10.68 -3.35
N ARG A 519 20.52 -9.56 -3.15
CA ARG A 519 21.03 -8.71 -4.24
C ARG A 519 22.05 -9.47 -5.11
N SER A 520 23.06 -10.07 -4.50
CA SER A 520 24.12 -10.79 -5.22
C SER A 520 23.60 -12.03 -5.94
N ASP A 521 22.65 -12.74 -5.33
CA ASP A 521 22.05 -13.92 -5.94
C ASP A 521 21.21 -13.55 -7.18
N ILE A 522 20.43 -12.43 -7.11
CA ILE A 522 19.72 -11.91 -8.28
C ILE A 522 20.69 -11.46 -9.38
N TYR A 523 21.82 -10.84 -9.02
CA TYR A 523 22.85 -10.50 -10.01
C TYR A 523 23.36 -11.74 -10.75
N GLN A 524 23.69 -12.81 -10.01
CA GLN A 524 24.14 -14.08 -10.62
C GLN A 524 23.08 -14.71 -11.54
N LEU A 525 21.79 -14.58 -11.20
CA LEU A 525 20.72 -15.05 -12.08
C LEU A 525 20.65 -14.21 -13.36
N ILE A 526 20.77 -12.89 -13.27
CA ILE A 526 20.82 -12.00 -14.43
C ILE A 526 22.09 -12.27 -15.28
N ASP A 527 23.26 -12.49 -14.66
CA ASP A 527 24.50 -12.84 -15.35
C ASP A 527 24.37 -14.13 -16.17
N LYS A 528 23.67 -15.12 -15.63
CA LYS A 528 23.38 -16.36 -16.36
C LYS A 528 22.52 -16.10 -17.59
N GLU A 529 21.49 -15.23 -17.48
CA GLU A 529 20.67 -14.84 -18.63
C GLU A 529 21.49 -14.13 -19.72
N ILE A 530 22.43 -13.27 -19.31
CA ILE A 530 23.38 -12.62 -20.25
C ILE A 530 24.25 -13.66 -20.95
N ILE A 531 24.82 -14.60 -20.19
CA ILE A 531 25.65 -15.67 -20.76
C ILE A 531 24.82 -16.57 -21.70
N HIS A 532 23.61 -16.96 -21.33
CA HIS A 532 22.72 -17.74 -22.17
C HIS A 532 22.39 -17.01 -23.47
N HIS A 533 22.07 -15.71 -23.38
CA HIS A 533 21.79 -14.88 -24.55
C HIS A 533 22.98 -14.83 -25.52
N LEU A 534 24.20 -14.57 -25.01
CA LEU A 534 25.41 -14.54 -25.81
C LEU A 534 25.76 -15.90 -26.44
N GLN A 535 25.24 -17.01 -25.88
CA GLN A 535 25.37 -18.35 -26.41
C GLN A 535 24.26 -18.71 -27.41
N GLY A 536 23.31 -17.81 -27.70
CA GLY A 536 22.13 -18.06 -28.55
C GLY A 536 21.10 -19.00 -27.93
N LYS A 537 21.13 -19.19 -26.60
CA LYS A 537 20.15 -19.97 -25.85
C LYS A 537 18.94 -19.11 -25.47
N GLU A 538 17.84 -19.76 -25.12
CA GLU A 538 16.69 -19.07 -24.55
C GLU A 538 17.10 -18.28 -23.32
N SER A 539 16.76 -16.99 -23.28
CA SER A 539 17.11 -16.08 -22.21
C SER A 539 16.03 -15.01 -22.02
N GLY A 540 15.91 -14.51 -20.81
CA GLY A 540 14.97 -13.43 -20.50
C GLY A 540 14.74 -13.25 -19.03
N VAL A 541 14.48 -12.02 -18.63
CA VAL A 541 14.17 -11.63 -17.25
C VAL A 541 12.74 -11.07 -17.21
N VAL A 542 11.87 -11.68 -16.43
CA VAL A 542 10.50 -11.23 -16.24
C VAL A 542 10.26 -10.94 -14.76
N LEU A 543 9.92 -9.71 -14.42
CA LEU A 543 9.79 -9.26 -13.04
C LEU A 543 8.41 -8.66 -12.79
N LYS A 544 7.77 -9.04 -11.68
CA LYS A 544 6.61 -8.32 -11.15
C LYS A 544 6.93 -7.84 -9.74
N MET A 545 6.70 -6.54 -9.49
CA MET A 545 7.03 -5.90 -8.22
C MET A 545 6.24 -4.61 -7.98
N ASN A 546 6.39 -4.03 -6.79
CA ASN A 546 5.71 -2.77 -6.45
C ASN A 546 6.61 -1.56 -6.53
N GLY A 547 7.93 -1.75 -6.57
CA GLY A 547 8.87 -0.64 -6.66
C GLY A 547 10.25 -1.06 -7.16
N LEU A 548 10.80 -0.22 -8.03
CA LEU A 548 12.12 -0.36 -8.62
C LEU A 548 12.85 0.99 -8.47
N ASP A 549 13.66 1.13 -7.40
CA ASP A 549 14.37 2.38 -7.11
C ASP A 549 15.85 2.20 -6.77
N ASP A 550 16.31 0.96 -6.62
CA ASP A 550 17.70 0.65 -6.28
C ASP A 550 18.62 0.92 -7.48
N PRO A 551 19.60 1.86 -7.39
CA PRO A 551 20.44 2.23 -8.51
C PRO A 551 21.28 1.08 -9.06
N ASP A 552 21.80 0.24 -8.16
CA ASP A 552 22.70 -0.85 -8.57
C ASP A 552 21.93 -1.96 -9.28
N MET A 553 20.70 -2.26 -8.82
CA MET A 553 19.83 -3.21 -9.48
C MET A 553 19.38 -2.69 -10.85
N ILE A 554 19.08 -1.39 -10.97
CA ILE A 554 18.74 -0.74 -12.25
C ILE A 554 19.93 -0.81 -13.20
N ALA A 555 21.16 -0.54 -12.72
CA ALA A 555 22.38 -0.69 -13.52
C ALA A 555 22.54 -2.11 -14.07
N LYS A 556 22.26 -3.13 -13.23
CA LYS A 556 22.33 -4.54 -13.63
C LYS A 556 21.29 -4.91 -14.69
N LEU A 557 20.10 -4.33 -14.62
CA LEU A 557 19.08 -4.50 -15.66
C LEU A 557 19.44 -3.79 -16.97
N TYR A 558 20.08 -2.63 -16.90
CA TYR A 558 20.63 -1.96 -18.09
C TYR A 558 21.73 -2.81 -18.74
N GLU A 559 22.62 -3.38 -17.96
CA GLU A 559 23.67 -4.29 -18.44
C GLU A 559 23.06 -5.49 -19.19
N ALA A 560 22.00 -6.12 -18.64
CA ALA A 560 21.29 -7.20 -19.30
C ALA A 560 20.69 -6.74 -20.66
N SER A 561 20.06 -5.57 -20.67
CA SER A 561 19.48 -4.99 -21.90
C SER A 561 20.53 -4.70 -22.97
N GLN A 562 21.68 -4.13 -22.58
CA GLN A 562 22.80 -3.85 -23.48
C GLN A 562 23.41 -5.12 -24.07
N ALA A 563 23.39 -6.22 -23.32
CA ALA A 563 23.78 -7.53 -23.81
C ALA A 563 22.74 -8.18 -24.75
N GLY A 564 21.56 -7.57 -24.92
CA GLY A 564 20.47 -8.05 -25.78
C GLY A 564 19.40 -8.86 -25.07
N VAL A 565 19.52 -9.12 -23.77
CA VAL A 565 18.55 -9.92 -23.00
C VAL A 565 17.19 -9.20 -22.96
N PRO A 566 16.09 -9.84 -23.35
CA PRO A 566 14.74 -9.29 -23.19
C PRO A 566 14.37 -9.16 -21.70
N VAL A 567 14.01 -7.95 -21.28
CA VAL A 567 13.57 -7.66 -19.91
C VAL A 567 12.14 -7.16 -19.92
N ARG A 568 11.26 -7.84 -19.20
CA ARG A 568 9.83 -7.49 -19.05
C ARG A 568 9.54 -7.19 -17.59
N ILE A 569 8.97 -6.04 -17.28
CA ILE A 569 8.71 -5.64 -15.90
C ILE A 569 7.25 -5.18 -15.77
N ILE A 570 6.55 -5.76 -14.80
CA ILE A 570 5.23 -5.30 -14.36
C ILE A 570 5.44 -4.59 -13.03
N ASN A 571 5.48 -3.25 -13.04
CA ASN A 571 5.80 -2.44 -11.86
C ASN A 571 4.62 -1.56 -11.47
N ARG A 572 3.98 -1.85 -10.31
CA ARG A 572 2.80 -1.11 -9.87
C ARG A 572 3.08 0.33 -9.45
N GLY A 573 4.15 0.56 -8.71
CA GLY A 573 4.41 1.82 -8.02
C GLY A 573 5.59 2.62 -8.59
N ILE A 574 6.53 2.97 -7.73
CA ILE A 574 7.74 3.74 -8.09
C ILE A 574 8.60 2.95 -9.07
N CYS A 575 9.02 3.61 -10.15
CA CYS A 575 10.00 3.12 -11.10
C CYS A 575 10.98 4.22 -11.44
N ARG A 576 12.26 4.02 -11.14
CA ARG A 576 13.34 4.96 -11.51
C ARG A 576 14.10 4.53 -12.75
N LEU A 577 13.86 3.32 -13.25
CA LEU A 577 14.44 2.84 -14.50
C LEU A 577 13.81 3.59 -15.67
N LEU A 578 14.64 4.03 -16.63
CA LEU A 578 14.21 4.68 -17.87
C LEU A 578 14.19 3.63 -18.99
N PRO A 579 13.03 3.13 -19.42
CA PRO A 579 12.94 2.11 -20.46
C PRO A 579 13.03 2.72 -21.87
N GLY A 580 13.43 1.89 -22.83
CA GLY A 580 13.43 2.27 -24.26
C GLY A 580 14.44 3.35 -24.63
N VAL A 581 15.52 3.53 -23.86
CA VAL A 581 16.61 4.44 -24.18
C VAL A 581 17.60 3.72 -25.08
N ASN A 582 17.86 4.31 -26.25
CA ASN A 582 18.74 3.74 -27.27
C ASN A 582 20.17 3.52 -26.71
N GLY A 583 20.74 2.35 -26.95
CA GLY A 583 22.05 1.95 -26.46
C GLY A 583 22.14 1.67 -24.96
N LEU A 584 21.01 1.75 -24.21
CA LEU A 584 20.96 1.51 -22.77
C LEU A 584 19.87 0.50 -22.36
N SER A 585 18.62 0.78 -22.69
CA SER A 585 17.46 0.02 -22.19
C SER A 585 16.43 -0.30 -23.27
N GLU A 586 16.83 -0.40 -24.51
CA GLU A 586 15.97 -0.67 -25.64
C GLU A 586 15.27 -2.03 -25.57
N ASN A 587 15.87 -3.00 -24.87
CA ASN A 587 15.31 -4.32 -24.64
C ASN A 587 14.46 -4.41 -23.33
N ILE A 588 14.28 -3.29 -22.62
CA ILE A 588 13.47 -3.22 -21.39
C ILE A 588 12.09 -2.64 -21.71
N HIS A 589 11.04 -3.41 -21.36
CA HIS A 589 9.65 -2.96 -21.47
C HIS A 589 9.01 -3.02 -20.10
N ILE A 590 8.38 -1.92 -19.69
CA ILE A 590 7.74 -1.79 -18.38
C ILE A 590 6.27 -1.45 -18.54
N THR A 591 5.42 -2.21 -17.85
CA THR A 591 3.99 -1.92 -17.73
C THR A 591 3.58 -1.80 -16.27
N SER A 592 2.41 -1.22 -16.04
CA SER A 592 1.82 -1.07 -14.70
C SER A 592 0.35 -1.38 -14.75
N ILE A 593 -0.15 -2.15 -13.81
CA ILE A 593 -1.56 -2.46 -13.66
C ILE A 593 -2.06 -1.83 -12.36
N VAL A 594 -3.12 -1.03 -12.47
CA VAL A 594 -3.97 -0.58 -11.36
C VAL A 594 -5.38 -0.97 -11.74
N ASP A 595 -6.01 -1.77 -10.89
CA ASP A 595 -7.33 -2.33 -11.15
C ASP A 595 -8.05 -2.58 -9.83
N ARG A 596 -9.12 -3.38 -9.85
CA ARG A 596 -9.98 -3.79 -8.74
C ARG A 596 -9.21 -4.23 -7.50
N PHE A 597 -8.20 -5.09 -7.67
CA PHE A 597 -7.31 -5.56 -6.61
C PHE A 597 -5.98 -4.83 -6.67
N LEU A 598 -5.39 -4.59 -5.51
CA LEU A 598 -4.07 -4.00 -5.43
C LEU A 598 -3.01 -5.05 -5.77
N GLU A 599 -2.31 -4.86 -6.89
CA GLU A 599 -1.22 -5.72 -7.30
C GLU A 599 -0.07 -5.63 -6.28
N HIS A 600 0.18 -6.72 -5.54
CA HIS A 600 1.10 -6.67 -4.40
C HIS A 600 2.19 -7.74 -4.43
N HIS A 601 1.92 -8.93 -4.95
CA HIS A 601 2.91 -10.00 -4.99
C HIS A 601 4.14 -9.64 -5.82
N ARG A 602 5.30 -10.18 -5.44
CA ARG A 602 6.53 -10.07 -6.20
C ARG A 602 6.88 -11.45 -6.73
N LEU A 603 7.17 -11.49 -8.03
CA LEU A 603 7.60 -12.68 -8.74
C LEU A 603 8.79 -12.33 -9.62
N TYR A 604 9.84 -13.16 -9.54
CA TYR A 604 11.02 -13.07 -10.38
C TYR A 604 11.12 -14.36 -11.20
N TRP A 605 11.19 -14.21 -12.50
CA TRP A 605 11.27 -15.31 -13.46
C TRP A 605 12.44 -15.10 -14.39
N PHE A 606 13.35 -16.08 -14.41
CA PHE A 606 14.52 -16.17 -15.26
C PHE A 606 14.37 -17.38 -16.17
N LYS A 607 14.58 -17.19 -17.48
CA LYS A 607 14.39 -18.26 -18.49
C LYS A 607 15.41 -19.39 -18.38
N ASN A 608 16.63 -19.09 -17.96
CA ASN A 608 17.68 -20.07 -17.63
C ASN A 608 17.86 -21.16 -18.67
N ALA A 609 17.94 -20.82 -19.97
CA ALA A 609 18.08 -21.72 -21.11
C ALA A 609 17.01 -22.83 -21.20
N GLY A 610 15.75 -22.52 -20.80
CA GLY A 610 14.61 -23.44 -20.81
C GLY A 610 14.34 -24.18 -19.49
N ASP A 611 15.23 -24.05 -18.48
CA ASP A 611 14.97 -24.55 -17.12
C ASP A 611 14.55 -23.37 -16.23
N ASP A 612 13.35 -22.85 -16.46
CA ASP A 612 12.79 -21.70 -15.79
C ASP A 612 13.02 -21.67 -14.29
N LYS A 613 13.59 -20.56 -13.79
CA LYS A 613 13.75 -20.30 -12.35
C LYS A 613 12.75 -19.24 -11.91
N LEU A 614 11.84 -19.63 -11.03
CA LEU A 614 10.80 -18.76 -10.49
C LEU A 614 10.96 -18.62 -8.98
N TYR A 615 10.86 -17.36 -8.53
CA TYR A 615 10.89 -17.01 -7.11
C TYR A 615 9.69 -16.13 -6.78
N LEU A 616 8.99 -16.46 -5.71
CA LEU A 616 8.07 -15.55 -5.04
C LEU A 616 8.80 -14.82 -3.91
N SER A 617 8.53 -13.54 -3.71
CA SER A 617 9.34 -12.72 -2.80
C SER A 617 8.50 -11.75 -1.96
N SER A 618 9.02 -11.42 -0.79
CA SER A 618 8.56 -10.28 0.00
C SER A 618 9.25 -8.96 -0.40
N ALA A 619 10.34 -9.00 -1.17
CA ALA A 619 11.16 -7.87 -1.54
C ALA A 619 10.71 -7.20 -2.84
N ASP A 620 10.76 -5.87 -2.87
CA ASP A 620 10.86 -5.07 -4.08
C ASP A 620 12.35 -4.79 -4.38
N PHE A 621 12.68 -4.38 -5.61
CA PHE A 621 14.02 -3.92 -5.94
C PHE A 621 14.21 -2.45 -5.53
N MET A 622 14.10 -2.23 -4.23
CA MET A 622 14.30 -0.93 -3.60
C MET A 622 15.46 -1.01 -2.60
N ASN A 623 16.23 0.08 -2.50
CA ASN A 623 17.37 0.13 -1.59
C ASN A 623 17.00 -0.28 -0.15
N ARG A 624 15.86 0.19 0.36
CA ARG A 624 15.37 -0.17 1.70
C ARG A 624 15.11 -1.67 1.87
N ASN A 625 14.59 -2.36 0.82
CA ASN A 625 14.32 -3.80 0.85
C ASN A 625 15.62 -4.60 0.80
N LEU A 626 16.52 -4.23 -0.10
CA LEU A 626 17.74 -4.98 -0.37
C LEU A 626 18.86 -4.75 0.66
N SER A 627 18.82 -3.62 1.41
CA SER A 627 19.92 -3.23 2.29
C SER A 627 19.52 -3.00 3.76
N ARG A 628 18.24 -2.73 4.07
CA ARG A 628 17.79 -2.33 5.42
C ARG A 628 16.61 -3.14 5.95
N ARG A 629 16.29 -4.27 5.27
CA ARG A 629 15.19 -5.15 5.67
C ARG A 629 15.61 -6.61 5.59
N ILE A 630 15.02 -7.42 6.47
CA ILE A 630 15.03 -8.86 6.31
C ILE A 630 13.87 -9.23 5.39
N GLU A 631 14.22 -9.67 4.19
CA GLU A 631 13.30 -10.10 3.14
C GLU A 631 13.69 -11.51 2.70
N VAL A 632 12.73 -12.26 2.18
CA VAL A 632 12.95 -13.61 1.67
C VAL A 632 12.34 -13.75 0.29
N ALA A 633 13.12 -14.27 -0.66
CA ALA A 633 12.60 -14.86 -1.88
C ALA A 633 12.77 -16.39 -1.80
N TYR A 634 11.74 -17.11 -2.21
CA TYR A 634 11.72 -18.58 -2.16
C TYR A 634 11.39 -19.14 -3.53
N PRO A 635 12.09 -20.24 -3.94
CA PRO A 635 11.87 -20.84 -5.25
C PRO A 635 10.55 -21.59 -5.30
N ILE A 636 9.95 -21.63 -6.47
CA ILE A 636 8.85 -22.54 -6.80
C ILE A 636 9.42 -23.69 -7.62
N ASN A 637 9.42 -24.89 -7.04
CA ASN A 637 10.05 -26.07 -7.62
C ASN A 637 9.06 -26.99 -8.33
N GLU A 638 7.82 -27.11 -7.82
CA GLU A 638 6.80 -27.95 -8.45
C GLU A 638 6.43 -27.44 -9.84
N LEU A 639 6.51 -28.33 -10.84
CA LEU A 639 6.32 -28.00 -12.25
C LEU A 639 4.94 -27.37 -12.52
N ARG A 640 3.87 -27.92 -11.91
CA ARG A 640 2.51 -27.38 -12.04
C ARG A 640 2.39 -25.94 -11.57
N TYR A 641 3.06 -25.56 -10.47
CA TYR A 641 3.05 -24.18 -9.98
C TYR A 641 3.94 -23.27 -10.80
N LYS A 642 5.06 -23.77 -11.34
CA LYS A 642 5.86 -23.02 -12.32
C LYS A 642 5.02 -22.66 -13.54
N LYS A 643 4.36 -23.65 -14.15
CA LYS A 643 3.50 -23.46 -15.32
C LYS A 643 2.40 -22.43 -15.04
N ARG A 644 1.68 -22.60 -13.91
CA ARG A 644 0.63 -21.69 -13.48
C ARG A 644 1.12 -20.25 -13.31
N LEU A 645 2.26 -20.05 -12.66
CA LEU A 645 2.83 -18.71 -12.47
C LEU A 645 3.30 -18.09 -13.78
N ILE A 646 3.84 -18.88 -14.70
CA ILE A 646 4.19 -18.46 -16.06
C ILE A 646 2.94 -18.02 -16.84
N ASP A 647 1.85 -18.78 -16.75
CA ASP A 647 0.56 -18.43 -17.37
C ASP A 647 0.04 -17.12 -16.82
N PHE A 648 0.08 -16.92 -15.49
CA PHE A 648 -0.35 -15.66 -14.88
C PHE A 648 0.53 -14.48 -15.29
N MET A 649 1.85 -14.66 -15.31
CA MET A 649 2.74 -13.61 -15.81
C MET A 649 2.45 -13.28 -17.27
N THR A 650 2.11 -14.25 -18.07
CA THR A 650 1.71 -14.07 -19.47
C THR A 650 0.39 -13.28 -19.58
N LEU A 651 -0.60 -13.59 -18.72
CA LEU A 651 -1.83 -12.81 -18.63
C LEU A 651 -1.54 -11.35 -18.25
N TYR A 652 -0.72 -11.10 -17.23
CA TYR A 652 -0.35 -9.74 -16.81
C TYR A 652 0.41 -8.96 -17.90
N MET A 653 1.31 -9.61 -18.65
CA MET A 653 2.04 -8.98 -19.77
C MET A 653 1.14 -8.65 -20.96
N ASN A 654 0.05 -9.38 -21.14
CA ASN A 654 -0.89 -9.22 -22.24
C ASN A 654 -2.15 -8.44 -21.87
N ASP A 655 -2.27 -7.95 -20.63
CA ASP A 655 -3.40 -7.11 -20.23
C ASP A 655 -3.45 -5.85 -21.11
N ASN A 656 -4.59 -5.68 -21.80
CA ASN A 656 -4.83 -4.59 -22.72
C ASN A 656 -6.05 -3.73 -22.33
N THR A 657 -6.48 -3.84 -21.08
CA THR A 657 -7.62 -3.09 -20.53
C THR A 657 -7.21 -2.18 -19.37
N LYS A 658 -6.34 -2.66 -18.49
CA LYS A 658 -5.89 -1.97 -17.26
C LYS A 658 -4.38 -1.71 -17.21
N SER A 659 -3.64 -2.27 -18.15
CA SER A 659 -2.20 -2.06 -18.24
C SER A 659 -1.86 -0.68 -18.82
N ARG A 660 -0.85 -0.02 -18.27
CA ARG A 660 -0.27 1.24 -18.77
C ARG A 660 1.20 1.05 -19.09
N ILE A 661 1.65 1.68 -20.17
CA ILE A 661 3.05 1.71 -20.54
C ILE A 661 3.78 2.71 -19.65
N ILE A 662 4.83 2.27 -18.98
CA ILE A 662 5.78 3.15 -18.33
C ILE A 662 6.88 3.46 -19.33
N ASP A 663 6.81 4.63 -19.95
CA ASP A 663 7.84 5.16 -20.85
C ASP A 663 8.85 6.04 -20.10
N LYS A 664 9.89 6.52 -20.77
CA LYS A 664 10.90 7.40 -20.16
C LYS A 664 10.35 8.72 -19.61
N ALA A 665 9.16 9.12 -20.04
CA ALA A 665 8.48 10.35 -19.60
C ALA A 665 7.35 10.07 -18.59
N HIS A 666 7.08 8.81 -18.27
CA HIS A 666 6.00 8.37 -17.39
C HIS A 666 4.60 8.89 -17.80
N LYS A 667 4.30 8.87 -19.10
CA LYS A 667 3.01 9.35 -19.64
C LYS A 667 1.82 8.51 -19.18
N ASN A 668 2.05 7.24 -18.81
CA ASN A 668 1.01 6.31 -18.35
C ASN A 668 -0.09 6.06 -19.39
N GLU A 669 0.28 5.91 -20.64
CA GLU A 669 -0.66 5.60 -21.73
C GLU A 669 -1.18 4.17 -21.55
N PHE A 670 -2.50 3.98 -21.70
CA PHE A 670 -3.09 2.66 -21.66
C PHE A 670 -2.61 1.79 -22.82
N VAL A 671 -2.30 0.54 -22.51
CA VAL A 671 -2.16 -0.49 -23.56
C VAL A 671 -3.52 -0.71 -24.17
N LYS A 672 -3.61 -0.54 -25.49
CA LYS A 672 -4.88 -0.69 -26.23
C LYS A 672 -4.89 -2.03 -26.98
N PRO A 673 -6.02 -2.73 -27.02
CA PRO A 673 -6.13 -3.92 -27.83
C PRO A 673 -5.94 -3.56 -29.31
N LYS A 674 -5.20 -4.39 -30.03
CA LYS A 674 -5.07 -4.27 -31.51
C LYS A 674 -6.42 -4.58 -32.16
N ARG A 675 -6.59 -4.12 -33.43
CA ARG A 675 -7.81 -4.41 -34.18
C ARG A 675 -8.04 -5.93 -34.29
N GLY A 676 -9.18 -6.40 -33.79
CA GLY A 676 -9.53 -7.82 -33.76
C GLY A 676 -8.95 -8.60 -32.57
N GLN A 677 -8.17 -7.98 -31.70
CA GLN A 677 -7.71 -8.61 -30.47
C GLN A 677 -8.80 -8.54 -29.38
N GLU A 678 -9.02 -9.64 -28.69
CA GLU A 678 -9.93 -9.71 -27.55
C GLU A 678 -9.44 -8.82 -26.39
N LYS A 679 -10.37 -8.22 -25.67
CA LYS A 679 -10.07 -7.49 -24.44
C LYS A 679 -9.66 -8.49 -23.36
N LEU A 680 -8.49 -8.26 -22.75
CA LEU A 680 -7.94 -9.09 -21.70
C LEU A 680 -7.72 -8.25 -20.45
N ASN A 681 -8.46 -8.56 -19.40
CA ASN A 681 -8.22 -8.09 -18.03
C ASN A 681 -7.54 -9.19 -17.24
N ALA A 682 -6.31 -8.97 -16.80
CA ALA A 682 -5.51 -10.01 -16.17
C ALA A 682 -6.15 -10.53 -14.87
N GLN A 683 -6.70 -9.65 -14.02
CA GLN A 683 -7.31 -10.05 -12.74
C GLN A 683 -8.55 -10.91 -12.94
N THR A 684 -9.39 -10.57 -13.91
CA THR A 684 -10.57 -11.37 -14.25
C THR A 684 -10.17 -12.72 -14.86
N LYS A 685 -9.18 -12.72 -15.77
CA LYS A 685 -8.70 -13.96 -16.40
C LYS A 685 -8.04 -14.93 -15.40
N VAL A 686 -7.34 -14.42 -14.40
CA VAL A 686 -6.83 -15.23 -13.28
C VAL A 686 -7.97 -15.86 -12.47
N TRP A 687 -9.05 -15.13 -12.21
CA TRP A 687 -10.22 -15.69 -11.55
C TRP A 687 -10.90 -16.75 -12.40
N GLU A 688 -11.13 -16.49 -13.68
CA GLU A 688 -11.71 -17.44 -14.64
C GLU A 688 -10.84 -18.72 -14.73
N TYR A 689 -9.51 -18.58 -14.72
CA TYR A 689 -8.58 -19.70 -14.69
C TYR A 689 -8.81 -20.64 -13.49
N TYR A 690 -9.01 -20.07 -12.29
CA TYR A 690 -9.28 -20.86 -11.10
C TYR A 690 -10.68 -21.47 -11.12
N MET A 691 -11.70 -20.71 -11.57
CA MET A 691 -13.07 -21.20 -11.66
C MET A 691 -13.19 -22.37 -12.64
N ALA A 692 -12.60 -22.27 -13.83
CA ALA A 692 -12.60 -23.34 -14.81
C ALA A 692 -12.00 -24.65 -14.25
N ARG A 693 -10.93 -24.56 -13.48
CA ARG A 693 -10.30 -25.72 -12.84
C ARG A 693 -11.09 -26.28 -11.67
N TYR A 694 -11.82 -25.43 -10.96
CA TYR A 694 -12.71 -25.89 -9.90
C TYR A 694 -13.92 -26.62 -10.48
N GLU A 695 -14.49 -26.13 -11.56
CA GLU A 695 -15.63 -26.75 -12.26
C GLU A 695 -15.21 -28.02 -13.03
N HIS A 696 -13.97 -28.08 -13.49
CA HIS A 696 -13.37 -29.15 -14.28
C HIS A 696 -12.07 -29.65 -13.63
N PRO A 697 -12.17 -30.47 -12.54
CA PRO A 697 -11.00 -30.96 -11.81
C PRO A 697 -10.00 -31.75 -12.66
N GLU A 698 -10.44 -32.36 -13.77
CA GLU A 698 -9.58 -33.03 -14.74
C GLU A 698 -8.51 -32.11 -15.33
N LEU A 699 -8.74 -30.81 -15.38
CA LEU A 699 -7.73 -29.82 -15.81
C LEU A 699 -6.55 -29.69 -14.81
N TYR A 700 -6.69 -30.18 -13.57
CA TYR A 700 -5.57 -30.29 -12.64
C TYR A 700 -4.71 -31.54 -12.93
N GLU A 701 -5.28 -32.61 -13.51
CA GLU A 701 -4.54 -33.83 -13.84
C GLU A 701 -3.49 -33.60 -14.92
N ASP A 702 -3.75 -32.65 -15.84
CA ASP A 702 -2.77 -32.20 -16.85
C ASP A 702 -1.58 -31.41 -16.24
N GLU A 703 -1.65 -31.02 -14.97
CA GLU A 703 -0.59 -30.33 -14.25
C GLU A 703 0.28 -31.29 -13.38
N LEU A 704 -0.15 -32.56 -13.21
CA LEU A 704 0.58 -33.61 -12.49
C LEU A 704 1.58 -34.33 -13.41
#